data_61d5d15f85296e340d911c192912f4d9
#
_entry.id   61d5d15f85296e340d911c192912f4d9
#
_cell.length_a   1.000
_cell.length_b   1.000
_cell.length_c   1.000
_cell.angle_alpha   90.00
_cell.angle_beta   90.00
_cell.angle_gamma   90.00
#
_symmetry.space_group_name_H-M   'P 1'
#
loop_
_entity.id
_entity.type
_entity.pdbx_description
1 polymer ?
#
loop_
_entity_poly.entity_id
_entity_poly.type
_entity_poly.pdbx_seq_one_letter_code
_entity_poly.pdbx_strand_id
1 'polypeptide(L)'
;MPISENAKAVLERRYLARDEQGQPTETVDGLFRRVANAVAEGDRRFDSKADVVATAKEFYELMVSLDFLPNSPTLMNAGRPLGQLSACFVLPVADSMEDIFDAIKNAALIHKSGGGTGFSFSRLRPKGSTVNSTGGVASGPISFMKVFNAATEAVKQGGTRRGANMGILRVDHPDILEFITCKNDTREITNFNLSVGITEAFMEAVSQDKPYDLVDPATGRVVGQHSARAVFDAIVTSAWQTGEPGIIFLDRLNRDNVVPSQGEIESTNPCGEQPLLPYESCNLGSINLVNHLMKTPAGWVLDRAKLEKTIRTAVHFLDNVIEVNQYPLPEIDRMTRSTRKIGLGVMGFADMLLHMGVPYNSEEGVALAEEIMDTVNSIGHQASEELAEIRGPFPLFDQSIYRDGRPIRNATVTTIAPTGTLSIIAGVSSGVEPVFAYAYIRNVMDGTHLIETNQILKDRLVEAGIYSDELMQKIVEQGSLAHVDGIPEDIRRVFVCAHDVSPIWHVKMQAAFQRYTDNAVSKTVNFPNSATKEEVAEVYRLAFTLGCKGTTIYRDGSRNEQVLNIGKVNDGKAATGDPVVDAVLDSGCEGTACLIKSGAYGHIQPRPRPAVTSGFTEKVRIGCGNLYITVNYDENGICEVFTNTGRAGGCPSQSEATARLTSVAIRSGMDPKEIITQLKGIRCPSCLRQQGVPVTSCPDAIAKALEKVLKVSQQGGGCPAPAPISAASKTATPVPHPDMTPAEAKLAKFCPECGSPAPAPAPAKWFCPNCGSENGGKFCSNCGTPRP
;
A
#
# COMPACT_ATOMS: atom_id res chain seq x y z
N MET A 1 4.86 -30.80 -3.33
CA MET A 1 4.91 -29.54 -2.57
C MET A 1 3.53 -29.32 -1.94
N PRO A 2 3.38 -29.40 -0.63
CA PRO A 2 2.10 -29.14 0.03
C PRO A 2 1.90 -27.62 0.13
N ILE A 3 1.27 -27.05 -0.88
CA ILE A 3 0.84 -25.65 -0.88
C ILE A 3 -0.65 -25.61 -0.63
N SER A 4 -1.10 -24.77 0.33
CA SER A 4 -2.52 -24.56 0.59
C SER A 4 -3.23 -23.92 -0.62
N GLU A 5 -4.53 -24.09 -0.75
CA GLU A 5 -5.32 -23.45 -1.81
C GLU A 5 -5.21 -21.91 -1.75
N ASN A 6 -5.13 -21.33 -0.55
CA ASN A 6 -4.90 -19.90 -0.38
C ASN A 6 -3.53 -19.47 -0.93
N ALA A 7 -2.46 -20.22 -0.62
CA ALA A 7 -1.13 -19.94 -1.14
C ALA A 7 -1.09 -20.05 -2.66
N LYS A 8 -1.74 -21.08 -3.22
CA LYS A 8 -1.86 -21.29 -4.66
C LYS A 8 -2.58 -20.12 -5.34
N ALA A 9 -3.73 -19.71 -4.80
CA ALA A 9 -4.49 -18.56 -5.31
C ALA A 9 -3.66 -17.25 -5.29
N VAL A 10 -2.87 -17.01 -4.24
CA VAL A 10 -1.99 -15.85 -4.14
C VAL A 10 -0.87 -15.93 -5.18
N LEU A 11 -0.22 -17.08 -5.32
CA LEU A 11 0.86 -17.30 -6.30
C LEU A 11 0.34 -17.12 -7.74
N GLU A 12 -0.78 -17.75 -8.08
CA GLU A 12 -1.40 -17.63 -9.40
C GLU A 12 -1.82 -16.21 -9.73
N ARG A 13 -2.37 -15.47 -8.76
CA ARG A 13 -2.89 -14.12 -9.00
C ARG A 13 -1.79 -13.07 -9.13
N ARG A 14 -0.68 -13.19 -8.39
CA ARG A 14 0.31 -12.13 -8.23
C ARG A 14 1.71 -12.44 -8.74
N TYR A 15 2.13 -13.70 -8.80
CA TYR A 15 3.54 -14.07 -8.99
C TYR A 15 3.85 -14.79 -10.29
N LEU A 16 2.93 -15.63 -10.79
CA LEU A 16 3.17 -16.38 -12.01
C LEU A 16 3.32 -15.44 -13.23
N ALA A 17 4.24 -15.81 -14.12
CA ALA A 17 4.37 -15.15 -15.41
C ALA A 17 3.08 -15.31 -16.22
N ARG A 18 2.73 -14.27 -16.99
CA ARG A 18 1.52 -14.24 -17.80
C ARG A 18 1.84 -13.83 -19.23
N ASP A 19 1.06 -14.33 -20.18
CA ASP A 19 1.07 -13.89 -21.57
C ASP A 19 0.30 -12.56 -21.76
N GLU A 20 0.23 -12.09 -23.00
CA GLU A 20 -0.49 -10.86 -23.38
C GLU A 20 -2.02 -10.97 -23.14
N GLN A 21 -2.55 -12.18 -23.02
CA GLN A 21 -3.94 -12.47 -22.72
C GLN A 21 -4.20 -12.60 -21.22
N GLY A 22 -3.16 -12.44 -20.39
CA GLY A 22 -3.23 -12.52 -18.94
C GLY A 22 -3.27 -13.95 -18.38
N GLN A 23 -3.01 -14.98 -19.20
CA GLN A 23 -2.99 -16.38 -18.74
C GLN A 23 -1.62 -16.73 -18.14
N PRO A 24 -1.56 -17.54 -17.06
CA PRO A 24 -0.30 -18.01 -16.52
C PRO A 24 0.50 -18.83 -17.55
N THR A 25 1.77 -18.50 -17.73
CA THR A 25 2.70 -19.21 -18.63
C THR A 25 3.66 -20.15 -17.90
N GLU A 26 3.59 -20.17 -16.59
CA GLU A 26 4.39 -21.04 -15.73
C GLU A 26 3.55 -21.63 -14.60
N THR A 27 4.02 -22.75 -14.04
CA THR A 27 3.47 -23.34 -12.82
C THR A 27 4.19 -22.77 -11.59
N VAL A 28 3.68 -23.07 -10.39
CA VAL A 28 4.35 -22.70 -9.13
C VAL A 28 5.76 -23.32 -9.04
N ASP A 29 5.93 -24.57 -9.47
CA ASP A 29 7.25 -25.20 -9.57
C ASP A 29 8.16 -24.45 -10.56
N GLY A 30 7.61 -24.08 -11.72
CA GLY A 30 8.29 -23.29 -12.73
C GLY A 30 8.75 -21.92 -12.21
N LEU A 31 7.94 -21.26 -11.40
CA LEU A 31 8.29 -20.00 -10.74
C LEU A 31 9.55 -20.16 -9.87
N PHE A 32 9.58 -21.16 -8.96
CA PHE A 32 10.75 -21.37 -8.09
C PHE A 32 12.00 -21.77 -8.88
N ARG A 33 11.86 -22.59 -9.94
CA ARG A 33 12.98 -22.91 -10.85
C ARG A 33 13.49 -21.66 -11.56
N ARG A 34 12.61 -20.82 -12.08
CA ARG A 34 12.99 -19.57 -12.75
C ARG A 34 13.80 -18.66 -11.82
N VAL A 35 13.31 -18.47 -10.59
CA VAL A 35 13.96 -17.63 -9.58
C VAL A 35 15.34 -18.22 -9.21
N ALA A 36 15.39 -19.52 -8.90
CA ALA A 36 16.62 -20.19 -8.53
C ALA A 36 17.69 -20.11 -9.62
N ASN A 37 17.32 -20.41 -10.87
CA ASN A 37 18.23 -20.33 -12.01
C ASN A 37 18.73 -18.90 -12.23
N ALA A 38 17.83 -17.89 -12.17
CA ALA A 38 18.21 -16.50 -12.39
C ALA A 38 19.16 -15.97 -11.31
N VAL A 39 18.92 -16.33 -10.03
CA VAL A 39 19.76 -15.86 -8.92
C VAL A 39 21.10 -16.59 -8.87
N ALA A 40 21.15 -17.88 -9.21
CA ALA A 40 22.40 -18.66 -9.26
C ALA A 40 23.41 -18.10 -10.28
N GLU A 41 22.95 -17.46 -11.37
CA GLU A 41 23.84 -16.80 -12.33
C GLU A 41 24.71 -15.70 -11.71
N GLY A 42 24.38 -15.21 -10.53
CA GLY A 42 25.19 -14.27 -9.75
C GLY A 42 26.60 -14.79 -9.46
N ASP A 43 26.78 -16.10 -9.27
CA ASP A 43 28.08 -16.73 -9.00
C ASP A 43 29.06 -16.52 -10.13
N ARG A 44 28.60 -16.50 -11.39
CA ARG A 44 29.46 -16.30 -12.56
C ARG A 44 30.14 -14.93 -12.61
N ARG A 45 29.69 -13.99 -11.84
CA ARG A 45 30.32 -12.67 -11.71
C ARG A 45 31.68 -12.76 -10.99
N PHE A 46 31.83 -13.76 -10.13
CA PHE A 46 33.03 -13.96 -9.30
C PHE A 46 33.89 -15.13 -9.81
N ASP A 47 33.25 -16.21 -10.27
CA ASP A 47 33.91 -17.34 -10.88
C ASP A 47 33.19 -17.76 -12.17
N SER A 48 33.84 -17.55 -13.31
CA SER A 48 33.28 -17.92 -14.63
C SER A 48 33.05 -19.43 -14.79
N LYS A 49 33.65 -20.26 -13.92
CA LYS A 49 33.51 -21.72 -13.89
C LYS A 49 32.61 -22.22 -12.79
N ALA A 50 31.93 -21.32 -12.04
CA ALA A 50 31.02 -21.71 -10.98
C ALA A 50 29.96 -22.71 -11.46
N ASP A 51 29.72 -23.74 -10.67
CA ASP A 51 28.64 -24.71 -10.93
C ASP A 51 27.27 -24.11 -10.58
N VAL A 52 26.80 -23.20 -11.44
CA VAL A 52 25.49 -22.53 -11.26
C VAL A 52 24.33 -23.52 -11.28
N VAL A 53 24.51 -24.74 -11.81
CA VAL A 53 23.46 -25.77 -11.80
C VAL A 53 23.29 -26.33 -10.39
N ALA A 54 24.40 -26.60 -9.71
CA ALA A 54 24.37 -27.03 -8.31
C ALA A 54 23.80 -25.93 -7.40
N THR A 55 24.27 -24.67 -7.55
CA THR A 55 23.73 -23.53 -6.81
C THR A 55 22.23 -23.34 -7.07
N ALA A 56 21.79 -23.39 -8.31
CA ALA A 56 20.38 -23.27 -8.65
C ALA A 56 19.53 -24.39 -8.02
N LYS A 57 20.07 -25.61 -7.94
CA LYS A 57 19.40 -26.73 -7.26
C LYS A 57 19.23 -26.44 -5.76
N GLU A 58 20.27 -25.97 -5.08
CA GLU A 58 20.19 -25.62 -3.65
C GLU A 58 19.20 -24.50 -3.39
N PHE A 59 19.20 -23.43 -4.20
CA PHE A 59 18.25 -22.33 -4.10
C PHE A 59 16.83 -22.77 -4.38
N TYR A 60 16.63 -23.66 -5.34
CA TYR A 60 15.32 -24.24 -5.64
C TYR A 60 14.82 -25.10 -4.48
N GLU A 61 15.65 -26.00 -3.94
CA GLU A 61 15.30 -26.87 -2.80
C GLU A 61 14.90 -26.02 -1.59
N LEU A 62 15.63 -24.95 -1.30
CA LEU A 62 15.36 -24.02 -0.22
C LEU A 62 13.99 -23.35 -0.32
N MET A 63 13.58 -22.97 -1.55
CA MET A 63 12.28 -22.30 -1.78
C MET A 63 11.13 -23.30 -1.89
N VAL A 64 11.33 -24.46 -2.54
CA VAL A 64 10.27 -25.43 -2.76
C VAL A 64 9.89 -26.19 -1.49
N SER A 65 10.83 -26.33 -0.53
CA SER A 65 10.55 -26.83 0.82
C SER A 65 9.82 -25.80 1.69
N LEU A 66 9.76 -24.53 1.25
CA LEU A 66 9.27 -23.39 2.03
C LEU A 66 10.10 -23.13 3.30
N ASP A 67 11.35 -23.53 3.32
CA ASP A 67 12.27 -23.26 4.42
C ASP A 67 12.70 -21.79 4.44
N PHE A 68 12.75 -21.17 3.26
CA PHE A 68 13.06 -19.76 3.03
C PHE A 68 12.29 -19.25 1.82
N LEU A 69 11.84 -18.00 1.87
CA LEU A 69 11.28 -17.29 0.73
C LEU A 69 11.92 -15.89 0.61
N PRO A 70 12.39 -15.52 -0.60
CA PRO A 70 12.83 -14.16 -0.87
C PRO A 70 11.63 -13.22 -0.99
N ASN A 71 11.87 -11.91 -0.95
CA ASN A 71 10.84 -10.88 -1.07
C ASN A 71 10.02 -11.00 -2.37
N SER A 72 8.83 -10.40 -2.36
CA SER A 72 7.91 -10.43 -3.49
C SER A 72 8.52 -9.94 -4.81
N PRO A 73 9.28 -8.81 -4.88
CA PRO A 73 9.92 -8.41 -6.13
C PRO A 73 10.87 -9.46 -6.70
N THR A 74 11.63 -10.16 -5.88
CA THR A 74 12.51 -11.26 -6.33
C THR A 74 11.68 -12.41 -6.93
N LEU A 75 10.63 -12.88 -6.24
CA LEU A 75 9.74 -13.92 -6.76
C LEU A 75 9.05 -13.50 -8.07
N MET A 76 8.65 -12.24 -8.17
CA MET A 76 7.94 -11.72 -9.34
C MET A 76 8.85 -11.50 -10.55
N ASN A 77 10.06 -10.94 -10.35
CA ASN A 77 10.83 -10.32 -11.42
C ASN A 77 12.14 -11.06 -11.77
N ALA A 78 12.66 -11.96 -10.92
CA ALA A 78 13.87 -12.69 -11.23
C ALA A 78 13.71 -13.53 -12.50
N GLY A 79 14.67 -13.42 -13.41
CA GLY A 79 14.63 -14.07 -14.72
C GLY A 79 13.61 -13.50 -15.72
N ARG A 80 13.08 -12.29 -15.45
CA ARG A 80 12.17 -11.57 -16.35
C ARG A 80 12.82 -10.27 -16.85
N PRO A 81 12.32 -9.68 -17.96
CA PRO A 81 12.89 -8.45 -18.56
C PRO A 81 12.95 -7.26 -17.59
N LEU A 82 12.00 -7.11 -16.67
CA LEU A 82 11.99 -6.04 -15.68
C LEU A 82 13.18 -6.14 -14.70
N GLY A 83 13.50 -7.34 -14.24
CA GLY A 83 14.70 -7.70 -13.48
C GLY A 83 14.96 -6.94 -12.18
N GLN A 84 14.06 -6.08 -11.70
CA GLN A 84 14.20 -5.36 -10.42
C GLN A 84 13.75 -6.26 -9.27
N LEU A 85 14.65 -6.56 -8.32
CA LEU A 85 14.49 -7.58 -7.28
C LEU A 85 14.43 -7.02 -5.84
N SER A 86 14.85 -5.77 -5.62
CA SER A 86 14.83 -5.14 -4.29
C SER A 86 13.42 -4.73 -3.86
N ALA A 87 13.12 -4.83 -2.57
CA ALA A 87 11.83 -4.44 -2.00
C ALA A 87 11.81 -3.01 -1.46
N CYS A 88 12.94 -2.55 -0.91
CA CYS A 88 13.06 -1.36 -0.07
C CYS A 88 14.04 -0.37 -0.68
N PHE A 89 13.66 0.92 -0.70
CA PHE A 89 14.45 2.00 -1.25
C PHE A 89 14.31 3.26 -0.40
N VAL A 90 15.37 4.05 -0.27
CA VAL A 90 15.31 5.41 0.29
C VAL A 90 15.84 6.39 -0.75
N LEU A 91 15.08 7.46 -1.00
CA LEU A 91 15.47 8.52 -1.91
C LEU A 91 15.61 9.85 -1.14
N PRO A 92 16.61 10.68 -1.45
CA PRO A 92 16.75 12.00 -0.86
C PRO A 92 15.68 12.96 -1.39
N VAL A 93 15.31 13.94 -0.56
CA VAL A 93 14.50 15.10 -0.95
C VAL A 93 15.25 16.34 -0.50
N ALA A 94 15.96 16.99 -1.43
CA ALA A 94 16.66 18.25 -1.15
C ALA A 94 15.73 19.45 -1.40
N ASP A 95 16.13 20.63 -0.86
CA ASP A 95 15.29 21.84 -0.84
C ASP A 95 15.40 22.67 -2.14
N SER A 96 15.18 22.00 -3.28
CA SER A 96 15.03 22.63 -4.59
C SER A 96 13.87 22.03 -5.37
N MET A 97 13.30 22.80 -6.31
CA MET A 97 12.19 22.29 -7.15
C MET A 97 12.65 21.13 -8.03
N GLU A 98 13.86 21.19 -8.58
CA GLU A 98 14.46 20.14 -9.39
C GLU A 98 14.57 18.85 -8.58
N ASP A 99 15.18 18.89 -7.40
CA ASP A 99 15.39 17.71 -6.56
C ASP A 99 14.07 17.10 -6.07
N ILE A 100 13.08 17.93 -5.70
CA ILE A 100 11.75 17.46 -5.26
C ILE A 100 11.06 16.70 -6.39
N PHE A 101 11.03 17.26 -7.61
CA PHE A 101 10.36 16.60 -8.75
C PHE A 101 11.16 15.43 -9.30
N ASP A 102 12.49 15.44 -9.23
CA ASP A 102 13.31 14.27 -9.52
C ASP A 102 13.07 13.14 -8.51
N ALA A 103 12.90 13.43 -7.23
CA ALA A 103 12.53 12.42 -6.24
C ALA A 103 11.15 11.79 -6.55
N ILE A 104 10.17 12.59 -7.01
CA ILE A 104 8.85 12.10 -7.44
C ILE A 104 8.97 11.19 -8.68
N LYS A 105 9.72 11.62 -9.71
CA LYS A 105 10.00 10.83 -10.91
C LYS A 105 10.67 9.50 -10.55
N ASN A 106 11.69 9.53 -9.71
CA ASN A 106 12.46 8.37 -9.28
C ASN A 106 11.60 7.40 -8.47
N ALA A 107 10.73 7.91 -7.57
CA ALA A 107 9.75 7.11 -6.86
C ALA A 107 8.79 6.38 -7.83
N ALA A 108 8.29 7.07 -8.86
CA ALA A 108 7.41 6.46 -9.85
C ALA A 108 8.09 5.31 -10.61
N LEU A 109 9.39 5.43 -10.95
CA LEU A 109 10.16 4.35 -11.59
C LEU A 109 10.33 3.13 -10.66
N ILE A 110 10.56 3.36 -9.37
CA ILE A 110 10.66 2.29 -8.36
C ILE A 110 9.30 1.62 -8.16
N HIS A 111 8.22 2.38 -7.99
CA HIS A 111 6.86 1.84 -7.80
C HIS A 111 6.41 1.01 -9.00
N LYS A 112 6.73 1.43 -10.23
CA LYS A 112 6.47 0.64 -11.46
C LYS A 112 7.05 -0.76 -11.37
N SER A 113 8.17 -0.94 -10.67
CA SER A 113 8.88 -2.22 -10.51
C SER A 113 8.49 -2.99 -9.23
N GLY A 114 7.60 -2.43 -8.40
CA GLY A 114 7.08 -3.06 -7.18
C GLY A 114 7.86 -2.78 -5.90
N GLY A 115 8.82 -1.85 -5.93
CA GLY A 115 9.55 -1.39 -4.75
C GLY A 115 8.74 -0.42 -3.90
N GLY A 116 9.01 -0.37 -2.59
CA GLY A 116 8.51 0.65 -1.65
C GLY A 116 9.58 1.70 -1.37
N THR A 117 9.20 2.96 -1.26
CA THR A 117 10.12 4.09 -1.10
C THR A 117 9.98 4.78 0.25
N GLY A 118 11.09 5.30 0.77
CA GLY A 118 11.10 6.14 1.95
C GLY A 118 11.75 7.50 1.67
N PHE A 119 11.25 8.51 2.35
CA PHE A 119 11.71 9.89 2.21
C PHE A 119 11.83 10.56 3.57
N SER A 120 12.88 11.35 3.76
CA SER A 120 12.92 12.38 4.79
C SER A 120 12.59 13.73 4.16
N PHE A 121 11.57 14.38 4.69
CA PHE A 121 11.19 15.74 4.29
C PHE A 121 11.84 16.81 5.18
N SER A 122 12.73 16.38 6.06
CA SER A 122 13.35 17.23 7.11
C SER A 122 14.31 18.28 6.57
N ARG A 123 14.79 18.14 5.34
CA ARG A 123 15.67 19.12 4.69
C ARG A 123 14.91 20.25 4.00
N LEU A 124 13.60 20.09 3.78
CA LEU A 124 12.79 21.13 3.17
C LEU A 124 12.59 22.30 4.14
N ARG A 125 12.71 23.53 3.60
CA ARG A 125 12.42 24.73 4.37
C ARG A 125 10.99 24.75 4.88
N PRO A 126 10.74 25.32 6.07
CA PRO A 126 9.41 25.38 6.65
C PRO A 126 8.48 26.30 5.87
N LYS A 127 7.19 26.06 6.04
CA LYS A 127 6.10 26.89 5.51
C LYS A 127 6.26 28.35 5.93
N GLY A 128 6.06 29.25 4.97
CA GLY A 128 6.21 30.70 5.20
C GLY A 128 7.65 31.24 5.05
N SER A 129 8.66 30.39 4.87
CA SER A 129 10.02 30.82 4.58
C SER A 129 10.10 31.56 3.25
N THR A 130 10.95 32.61 3.18
CA THR A 130 11.15 33.40 1.95
C THR A 130 11.85 32.57 0.88
N VAL A 131 11.32 32.59 -0.34
CA VAL A 131 11.97 32.00 -1.51
C VAL A 131 12.73 33.11 -2.26
N ASN A 132 14.04 33.15 -2.08
CA ASN A 132 14.88 34.25 -2.59
C ASN A 132 14.81 34.40 -4.12
N SER A 133 14.64 33.33 -4.87
CA SER A 133 14.60 33.34 -6.34
C SER A 133 13.32 33.97 -6.93
N THR A 134 12.20 33.93 -6.18
CA THR A 134 10.89 34.39 -6.68
C THR A 134 10.30 35.53 -5.82
N GLY A 135 10.86 35.82 -4.67
CA GLY A 135 10.28 36.74 -3.68
C GLY A 135 9.00 36.24 -3.03
N GLY A 136 8.61 35.00 -3.26
CA GLY A 136 7.43 34.34 -2.68
C GLY A 136 7.70 33.68 -1.34
N VAL A 137 6.72 32.91 -0.85
CA VAL A 137 6.82 32.14 0.39
C VAL A 137 6.71 30.62 0.13
N ALA A 138 7.45 29.84 0.88
CA ALA A 138 7.46 28.38 0.80
C ALA A 138 6.14 27.78 1.32
N SER A 139 5.68 26.72 0.71
CA SER A 139 4.47 25.97 1.09
C SER A 139 4.72 24.92 2.19
N GLY A 140 5.98 24.59 2.46
CA GLY A 140 6.40 23.61 3.46
C GLY A 140 6.32 22.14 3.02
N PRO A 141 6.87 21.19 3.82
CA PRO A 141 7.00 19.77 3.48
C PRO A 141 5.67 19.08 3.21
N ILE A 142 4.62 19.36 3.98
CA ILE A 142 3.33 18.68 3.88
C ILE A 142 2.65 18.93 2.52
N SER A 143 2.82 20.12 1.95
CA SER A 143 2.30 20.45 0.62
C SER A 143 2.96 19.57 -0.47
N PHE A 144 4.26 19.35 -0.39
CA PHE A 144 4.96 18.48 -1.32
C PHE A 144 4.61 17.01 -1.11
N MET A 145 4.43 16.55 0.14
CA MET A 145 3.95 15.19 0.41
C MET A 145 2.63 14.88 -0.29
N LYS A 146 1.72 15.86 -0.42
CA LYS A 146 0.47 15.70 -1.19
C LYS A 146 0.75 15.47 -2.68
N VAL A 147 1.77 16.09 -3.25
CA VAL A 147 2.19 15.86 -4.66
C VAL A 147 2.75 14.45 -4.84
N PHE A 148 3.64 14.00 -3.94
CA PHE A 148 4.13 12.61 -3.92
C PHE A 148 2.98 11.60 -3.79
N ASN A 149 2.00 11.86 -2.93
CA ASN A 149 0.84 11.01 -2.74
C ASN A 149 0.01 10.89 -4.03
N ALA A 150 -0.27 12.01 -4.70
CA ALA A 150 -1.01 12.02 -5.96
C ALA A 150 -0.27 11.29 -7.08
N ALA A 151 1.05 11.47 -7.18
CA ALA A 151 1.88 10.74 -8.14
C ALA A 151 1.87 9.23 -7.87
N THR A 152 1.97 8.81 -6.60
CA THR A 152 1.92 7.40 -6.19
C THR A 152 0.56 6.76 -6.50
N GLU A 153 -0.54 7.50 -6.30
CA GLU A 153 -1.88 7.03 -6.62
C GLU A 153 -2.06 6.71 -8.11
N ALA A 154 -1.41 7.51 -8.97
CA ALA A 154 -1.45 7.31 -10.42
C ALA A 154 -0.62 6.11 -10.91
N VAL A 155 0.42 5.71 -10.16
CA VAL A 155 1.35 4.64 -10.54
C VAL A 155 0.95 3.33 -9.87
N LYS A 156 0.37 2.40 -10.66
CA LYS A 156 0.03 1.04 -10.22
C LYS A 156 0.81 0.04 -11.06
N GLN A 157 1.56 -0.83 -10.41
CA GLN A 157 2.30 -1.90 -11.10
C GLN A 157 1.30 -2.92 -11.69
N GLY A 158 1.06 -2.83 -13.00
CA GLY A 158 0.25 -3.81 -13.73
C GLY A 158 -1.10 -4.14 -13.09
N GLY A 159 -1.65 -3.24 -12.25
CA GLY A 159 -2.89 -3.47 -11.48
C GLY A 159 -2.76 -4.36 -10.24
N THR A 160 -1.57 -4.89 -9.93
CA THR A 160 -1.39 -5.92 -8.88
C THR A 160 -0.82 -5.40 -7.57
N ARG A 161 -0.01 -4.33 -7.57
CA ARG A 161 0.56 -3.76 -6.35
C ARG A 161 0.49 -2.23 -6.36
N ARG A 162 0.00 -1.65 -5.26
CA ARG A 162 -0.03 -0.20 -5.02
C ARG A 162 1.34 0.25 -4.50
N GLY A 163 1.84 1.41 -4.97
CA GLY A 163 3.02 2.04 -4.41
C GLY A 163 2.78 2.42 -2.94
N ALA A 164 3.81 2.33 -2.12
CA ALA A 164 3.77 2.73 -0.73
C ALA A 164 5.00 3.56 -0.39
N ASN A 165 4.81 4.61 0.41
CA ASN A 165 5.86 5.52 0.85
C ASN A 165 5.97 5.54 2.38
N MET A 166 7.17 5.81 2.88
CA MET A 166 7.40 6.32 4.22
C MET A 166 7.71 7.81 4.12
N GLY A 167 7.04 8.60 4.94
CA GLY A 167 7.34 10.02 5.12
C GLY A 167 7.83 10.28 6.53
N ILE A 168 9.03 10.87 6.65
CA ILE A 168 9.64 11.18 7.95
C ILE A 168 9.88 12.67 8.04
N LEU A 169 9.54 13.25 9.19
CA LEU A 169 9.94 14.59 9.58
C LEU A 169 10.60 14.55 10.96
N ARG A 170 11.76 15.21 11.09
CA ARG A 170 12.46 15.36 12.37
C ARG A 170 11.59 16.15 13.34
N VAL A 171 11.64 15.76 14.60
CA VAL A 171 10.85 16.41 15.66
C VAL A 171 11.21 17.87 15.87
N ASP A 172 12.43 18.27 15.55
CA ASP A 172 12.94 19.66 15.66
C ASP A 172 12.64 20.55 14.44
N HIS A 173 11.90 20.03 13.43
CA HIS A 173 11.48 20.82 12.28
C HIS A 173 10.36 21.80 12.66
N PRO A 174 10.36 23.06 12.19
CA PRO A 174 9.33 24.04 12.54
C PRO A 174 7.90 23.65 12.20
N ASP A 175 7.68 22.84 11.14
CA ASP A 175 6.35 22.38 10.72
C ASP A 175 5.91 21.08 11.40
N ILE A 176 6.56 20.64 12.49
CA ILE A 176 6.32 19.33 13.13
C ILE A 176 4.87 19.15 13.59
N LEU A 177 4.23 20.16 14.13
CA LEU A 177 2.83 20.06 14.59
C LEU A 177 1.85 19.87 13.42
N GLU A 178 2.09 20.54 12.27
CA GLU A 178 1.30 20.33 11.05
C GLU A 178 1.52 18.90 10.52
N PHE A 179 2.74 18.38 10.56
CA PHE A 179 3.07 17.02 10.15
C PHE A 179 2.37 15.96 11.03
N ILE A 180 2.41 16.10 12.35
CA ILE A 180 1.79 15.14 13.30
C ILE A 180 0.30 14.97 13.01
N THR A 181 -0.38 16.05 12.61
CA THR A 181 -1.84 16.07 12.44
C THR A 181 -2.31 15.92 10.99
N CYS A 182 -1.40 15.87 10.01
CA CYS A 182 -1.75 15.92 8.59
C CYS A 182 -2.55 14.71 8.07
N LYS A 183 -2.59 13.60 8.82
CA LYS A 183 -3.41 12.39 8.54
C LYS A 183 -4.57 12.20 9.53
N ASN A 184 -4.94 13.20 10.32
CA ASN A 184 -6.16 13.13 11.13
C ASN A 184 -7.41 12.98 10.23
N ASP A 185 -7.40 13.54 9.02
CA ASP A 185 -8.29 13.10 7.95
C ASP A 185 -7.66 11.88 7.24
N THR A 186 -8.19 10.70 7.51
CA THR A 186 -7.68 9.42 6.99
C THR A 186 -7.81 9.27 5.46
N ARG A 187 -8.50 10.21 4.78
CA ARG A 187 -8.62 10.28 3.31
C ARG A 187 -7.45 11.00 2.64
N GLU A 188 -6.66 11.75 3.43
CA GLU A 188 -5.49 12.49 2.96
C GLU A 188 -4.23 11.62 3.04
N ILE A 189 -3.30 11.80 2.11
CA ILE A 189 -1.96 11.18 2.12
C ILE A 189 -1.99 9.65 2.30
N THR A 190 -2.95 8.98 1.67
CA THR A 190 -3.29 7.55 1.87
C THR A 190 -2.19 6.57 1.44
N ASN A 191 -1.23 7.00 0.59
CA ASN A 191 -0.13 6.15 0.12
C ASN A 191 1.16 6.33 0.95
N PHE A 192 1.09 7.04 2.08
CA PHE A 192 2.18 7.21 3.02
C PHE A 192 1.89 6.51 4.35
N ASN A 193 2.91 5.88 4.90
CA ASN A 193 3.06 5.70 6.33
C ASN A 193 3.89 6.87 6.86
N LEU A 194 3.50 7.46 7.98
CA LEU A 194 4.19 8.60 8.57
C LEU A 194 4.90 8.21 9.85
N SER A 195 6.11 8.73 10.05
CA SER A 195 6.84 8.58 11.30
C SER A 195 7.52 9.90 11.69
N VAL A 196 7.49 10.23 12.97
CA VAL A 196 8.29 11.33 13.52
C VAL A 196 9.68 10.80 13.83
N GLY A 197 10.70 11.49 13.28
CA GLY A 197 12.10 11.24 13.60
C GLY A 197 12.46 11.85 14.94
N ILE A 198 12.51 11.05 15.99
CA ILE A 198 12.75 11.46 17.38
C ILE A 198 14.23 11.36 17.68
N THR A 199 14.75 12.36 18.43
CA THR A 199 16.13 12.39 18.96
C THR A 199 16.17 12.02 20.43
N GLU A 200 17.33 11.56 20.93
CA GLU A 200 17.55 11.30 22.36
C GLU A 200 17.38 12.58 23.19
N ALA A 201 17.87 13.72 22.66
CA ALA A 201 17.70 15.04 23.31
C ALA A 201 16.21 15.42 23.48
N PHE A 202 15.36 15.11 22.48
CA PHE A 202 13.92 15.35 22.62
C PHE A 202 13.29 14.45 23.71
N MET A 203 13.64 13.15 23.76
CA MET A 203 13.11 12.24 24.78
C MET A 203 13.57 12.64 26.19
N GLU A 204 14.79 13.16 26.33
CA GLU A 204 15.28 13.72 27.57
C GLU A 204 14.47 14.96 27.97
N ALA A 205 14.23 15.90 27.02
CA ALA A 205 13.40 17.08 27.25
C ALA A 205 11.96 16.70 27.66
N VAL A 206 11.36 15.65 27.03
CA VAL A 206 10.06 15.10 27.43
C VAL A 206 10.07 14.60 28.88
N SER A 207 11.12 13.87 29.29
CA SER A 207 11.24 13.33 30.65
C SER A 207 11.39 14.41 31.71
N GLN A 208 12.06 15.52 31.36
CA GLN A 208 12.34 16.66 32.23
C GLN A 208 11.29 17.79 32.14
N ASP A 209 10.24 17.60 31.30
CA ASP A 209 9.21 18.61 31.04
C ASP A 209 9.80 19.99 30.60
N LYS A 210 10.78 19.94 29.71
CA LYS A 210 11.50 21.12 29.19
C LYS A 210 11.07 21.47 27.78
N PRO A 211 11.25 22.74 27.35
CA PRO A 211 11.19 23.10 25.95
C PRO A 211 12.38 22.52 25.17
N TYR A 212 12.22 22.40 23.86
CA TYR A 212 13.27 22.06 22.91
C TYR A 212 13.24 23.00 21.71
N ASP A 213 14.37 23.13 21.04
CA ASP A 213 14.56 24.07 19.94
C ASP A 213 13.98 23.54 18.62
N LEU A 214 13.36 24.44 17.86
CA LEU A 214 13.00 24.25 16.47
C LEU A 214 14.08 24.84 15.59
N VAL A 215 14.60 24.04 14.67
CA VAL A 215 15.74 24.37 13.82
C VAL A 215 15.30 24.51 12.37
N ASP A 216 15.57 25.66 11.76
CA ASP A 216 15.37 25.85 10.32
C ASP A 216 16.44 25.04 9.57
N PRO A 217 16.04 24.05 8.74
CA PRO A 217 16.99 23.15 8.09
C PRO A 217 17.86 23.83 7.03
N ALA A 218 17.41 24.94 6.45
CA ALA A 218 18.17 25.67 5.43
C ALA A 218 19.31 26.51 6.04
N THR A 219 19.15 27.00 7.29
CA THR A 219 20.10 27.90 7.95
C THR A 219 20.80 27.31 9.16
N GLY A 220 20.29 26.17 9.70
CA GLY A 220 20.75 25.57 10.95
C GLY A 220 20.47 26.43 12.20
N ARG A 221 19.65 27.49 12.08
CA ARG A 221 19.37 28.40 13.18
C ARG A 221 18.13 27.99 13.96
N VAL A 222 18.15 28.20 15.26
CA VAL A 222 16.98 28.11 16.13
C VAL A 222 16.01 29.23 15.76
N VAL A 223 14.78 28.86 15.37
CA VAL A 223 13.72 29.79 14.94
C VAL A 223 12.54 29.82 15.91
N GLY A 224 12.52 28.96 16.91
CA GLY A 224 11.48 28.89 17.92
C GLY A 224 11.73 27.77 18.91
N GLN A 225 10.80 27.58 19.83
CA GLN A 225 10.80 26.49 20.82
C GLN A 225 9.38 25.95 21.00
N HIS A 226 9.29 24.66 21.29
CA HIS A 226 8.07 24.02 21.73
C HIS A 226 8.28 23.29 23.06
N SER A 227 7.21 23.13 23.84
CA SER A 227 7.21 22.17 24.97
C SER A 227 7.35 20.76 24.42
N ALA A 228 8.41 20.04 24.82
CA ALA A 228 8.62 18.66 24.39
C ALA A 228 7.46 17.75 24.82
N ARG A 229 6.93 17.98 26.04
CA ARG A 229 5.75 17.28 26.53
C ARG A 229 4.53 17.47 25.62
N ALA A 230 4.22 18.72 25.26
CA ALA A 230 3.07 19.02 24.42
C ALA A 230 3.17 18.40 23.02
N VAL A 231 4.37 18.37 22.41
CA VAL A 231 4.60 17.73 21.11
C VAL A 231 4.51 16.20 21.22
N PHE A 232 5.07 15.61 22.28
CA PHE A 232 4.94 14.19 22.54
C PHE A 232 3.48 13.78 22.73
N ASP A 233 2.69 14.55 23.49
CA ASP A 233 1.27 14.31 23.70
C ASP A 233 0.45 14.46 22.41
N ALA A 234 0.86 15.36 21.50
CA ALA A 234 0.27 15.50 20.17
C ALA A 234 0.55 14.25 19.30
N ILE A 235 1.78 13.73 19.30
CA ILE A 235 2.14 12.47 18.62
C ILE A 235 1.27 11.31 19.15
N VAL A 236 1.22 11.16 20.47
CA VAL A 236 0.43 10.13 21.15
C VAL A 236 -1.05 10.24 20.78
N THR A 237 -1.59 11.45 20.81
CA THR A 237 -3.02 11.68 20.51
C THR A 237 -3.36 11.31 19.07
N SER A 238 -2.56 11.74 18.08
CA SER A 238 -2.78 11.41 16.67
C SER A 238 -2.61 9.91 16.43
N ALA A 239 -1.58 9.27 16.98
CA ALA A 239 -1.37 7.84 16.88
C ALA A 239 -2.51 7.03 17.53
N TRP A 240 -3.02 7.47 18.69
CA TRP A 240 -4.18 6.86 19.34
C TRP A 240 -5.44 6.95 18.47
N GLN A 241 -5.64 8.08 17.76
CA GLN A 241 -6.82 8.33 16.91
C GLN A 241 -6.79 7.52 15.62
N THR A 242 -5.63 7.47 14.94
CA THR A 242 -5.53 7.00 13.54
C THR A 242 -4.50 5.88 13.33
N GLY A 243 -3.69 5.54 14.35
CA GLY A 243 -2.54 4.64 14.21
C GLY A 243 -1.28 5.34 13.63
N GLU A 244 -1.34 6.64 13.35
CA GLU A 244 -0.23 7.43 12.80
C GLU A 244 -0.13 8.81 13.45
N PRO A 245 1.09 9.39 13.54
CA PRO A 245 2.38 8.85 13.08
C PRO A 245 2.95 7.77 13.99
N GLY A 246 3.76 6.86 13.41
CA GLY A 246 4.72 6.07 14.16
C GLY A 246 5.89 6.94 14.62
N ILE A 247 6.85 6.33 15.32
CA ILE A 247 8.10 6.97 15.72
C ILE A 247 9.31 6.17 15.29
N ILE A 248 10.37 6.86 14.91
CA ILE A 248 11.71 6.27 14.72
C ILE A 248 12.73 7.06 15.54
N PHE A 249 13.74 6.36 16.07
CA PHE A 249 14.78 6.94 16.92
C PHE A 249 16.04 7.18 16.08
N LEU A 250 16.18 8.40 15.55
CA LEU A 250 17.22 8.76 14.58
C LEU A 250 18.64 8.54 15.10
N ASP A 251 18.91 8.88 16.36
CA ASP A 251 20.24 8.73 16.95
C ASP A 251 20.65 7.23 17.01
N ARG A 252 19.68 6.32 17.21
CA ARG A 252 19.93 4.88 17.21
C ARG A 252 20.17 4.33 15.83
N LEU A 253 19.42 4.82 14.83
CA LEU A 253 19.67 4.45 13.44
C LEU A 253 21.10 4.84 13.05
N ASN A 254 21.53 6.03 13.44
CA ASN A 254 22.86 6.56 13.09
C ASN A 254 24.00 6.00 13.95
N ARG A 255 23.74 5.63 15.20
CA ARG A 255 24.72 4.88 16.01
C ARG A 255 25.10 3.54 15.33
N ASP A 256 24.12 2.87 14.72
CA ASP A 256 24.29 1.58 14.07
C ASP A 256 24.53 1.72 12.55
N ASN A 257 24.77 2.94 12.04
CA ASN A 257 25.12 3.18 10.64
C ASN A 257 26.50 2.63 10.33
N VAL A 258 26.56 1.64 9.45
CA VAL A 258 27.80 0.92 9.12
C VAL A 258 28.81 1.79 8.36
N VAL A 259 28.34 2.76 7.57
CA VAL A 259 29.19 3.64 6.75
C VAL A 259 28.89 5.12 7.01
N PRO A 260 29.18 5.65 8.22
CA PRO A 260 28.82 7.00 8.60
C PRO A 260 29.50 8.09 7.73
N SER A 261 30.61 7.76 7.05
CA SER A 261 31.26 8.63 6.08
C SER A 261 30.40 8.97 4.86
N GLN A 262 29.38 8.19 4.58
CA GLN A 262 28.46 8.42 3.45
C GLN A 262 27.24 9.29 3.82
N GLY A 263 27.13 9.71 5.07
CA GLY A 263 26.06 10.57 5.57
C GLY A 263 25.21 9.92 6.65
N GLU A 264 24.11 10.59 6.98
CA GLU A 264 23.16 10.14 8.00
C GLU A 264 22.01 9.33 7.41
N ILE A 265 21.54 8.35 8.15
CA ILE A 265 20.30 7.64 7.90
C ILE A 265 19.15 8.53 8.38
N GLU A 266 18.36 9.05 7.44
CA GLU A 266 17.25 9.98 7.71
C GLU A 266 15.87 9.35 7.47
N SER A 267 15.83 8.16 6.84
CA SER A 267 14.57 7.51 6.48
C SER A 267 14.71 5.99 6.47
N THR A 268 13.53 5.37 6.39
CA THR A 268 13.38 3.91 6.24
C THR A 268 12.46 3.61 5.05
N ASN A 269 12.36 2.34 4.66
CA ASN A 269 11.30 1.87 3.77
C ASN A 269 9.89 2.01 4.42
N PRO A 270 8.78 1.76 3.68
CA PRO A 270 7.42 1.97 4.20
C PRO A 270 7.05 1.20 5.47
N CYS A 271 7.65 0.04 5.71
CA CYS A 271 7.36 -0.79 6.90
C CYS A 271 8.33 -0.56 8.06
N GLY A 272 9.36 0.29 7.89
CA GLY A 272 10.27 0.70 8.95
C GLY A 272 11.42 -0.27 9.26
N GLU A 273 11.50 -1.44 8.61
CA GLU A 273 12.53 -2.45 8.89
C GLU A 273 13.87 -2.18 8.22
N GLN A 274 13.94 -1.26 7.24
CA GLN A 274 15.15 -0.95 6.50
C GLN A 274 15.56 0.52 6.66
N PRO A 275 16.33 0.87 7.68
CA PRO A 275 17.04 2.14 7.74
C PRO A 275 18.12 2.18 6.65
N LEU A 276 17.99 3.11 5.71
CA LEU A 276 18.85 3.20 4.54
C LEU A 276 19.37 4.62 4.34
N LEU A 277 20.61 4.71 3.83
CA LEU A 277 21.16 5.95 3.31
C LEU A 277 20.46 6.33 2.00
N PRO A 278 20.52 7.62 1.58
CA PRO A 278 20.03 8.05 0.29
C PRO A 278 20.56 7.18 -0.87
N TYR A 279 19.66 6.76 -1.76
CA TYR A 279 19.92 5.84 -2.90
C TYR A 279 20.34 4.41 -2.52
N GLU A 280 20.30 4.02 -1.27
CA GLU A 280 20.41 2.60 -0.94
C GLU A 280 19.11 1.85 -1.27
N SER A 281 19.26 0.58 -1.58
CA SER A 281 18.17 -0.38 -1.64
C SER A 281 18.55 -1.68 -0.92
N CYS A 282 17.54 -2.45 -0.53
CA CYS A 282 17.75 -3.73 0.10
C CYS A 282 16.82 -4.80 -0.48
N ASN A 283 17.36 -6.00 -0.71
CA ASN A 283 16.60 -7.19 -0.96
C ASN A 283 16.45 -7.98 0.35
N LEU A 284 15.31 -8.64 0.51
CA LEU A 284 14.92 -9.30 1.75
C LEU A 284 14.60 -10.77 1.52
N GLY A 285 14.72 -11.56 2.59
CA GLY A 285 14.25 -12.93 2.62
C GLY A 285 13.92 -13.35 4.05
N SER A 286 13.04 -14.33 4.20
CA SER A 286 12.58 -14.79 5.51
C SER A 286 12.61 -16.30 5.64
N ILE A 287 13.22 -16.78 6.73
CA ILE A 287 13.29 -18.19 7.10
C ILE A 287 11.99 -18.59 7.79
N ASN A 288 11.42 -19.71 7.40
CA ASN A 288 10.24 -20.29 8.05
C ASN A 288 10.66 -21.13 9.27
N LEU A 289 10.50 -20.58 10.46
CA LEU A 289 10.92 -21.23 11.70
C LEU A 289 10.18 -22.55 11.97
N VAL A 290 8.93 -22.69 11.55
CA VAL A 290 8.15 -23.93 11.76
C VAL A 290 8.80 -25.13 11.06
N ASN A 291 9.34 -24.93 9.88
CA ASN A 291 10.03 -25.99 9.15
C ASN A 291 11.39 -26.37 9.74
N HIS A 292 11.88 -25.60 10.69
CA HIS A 292 13.12 -25.86 11.44
C HIS A 292 12.87 -26.46 12.81
N LEU A 293 11.66 -26.99 13.06
CA LEU A 293 11.34 -27.77 14.24
C LEU A 293 11.49 -29.28 13.98
N MET A 294 11.98 -29.99 14.97
CA MET A 294 11.95 -31.46 14.99
C MET A 294 11.17 -31.96 16.22
N LYS A 295 10.41 -33.02 16.03
CA LYS A 295 9.66 -33.68 17.12
C LYS A 295 10.57 -34.70 17.83
N THR A 296 10.73 -34.54 19.12
CA THR A 296 11.46 -35.45 20.00
C THR A 296 10.49 -36.11 20.98
N PRO A 297 10.89 -37.14 21.72
CA PRO A 297 10.08 -37.71 22.82
C PRO A 297 9.74 -36.69 23.93
N ALA A 298 10.57 -35.64 24.10
CA ALA A 298 10.35 -34.56 25.08
C ALA A 298 9.51 -33.39 24.52
N GLY A 299 9.12 -33.41 23.26
CA GLY A 299 8.38 -32.31 22.59
C GLY A 299 9.08 -31.78 21.35
N TRP A 300 8.62 -30.63 20.86
CA TRP A 300 9.21 -29.96 19.72
C TRP A 300 10.44 -29.14 20.14
N VAL A 301 11.52 -29.24 19.36
CA VAL A 301 12.77 -28.52 19.56
C VAL A 301 13.27 -27.93 18.22
N LEU A 302 14.10 -26.89 18.28
CA LEU A 302 14.69 -26.29 17.10
C LEU A 302 15.80 -27.21 16.51
N ASP A 303 15.72 -27.51 15.21
CA ASP A 303 16.77 -28.17 14.45
C ASP A 303 17.86 -27.13 14.08
N ARG A 304 18.82 -26.97 14.97
CA ARG A 304 19.89 -25.97 14.80
C ARG A 304 20.77 -26.24 13.58
N ALA A 305 21.02 -27.51 13.24
CA ALA A 305 21.85 -27.85 12.10
C ALA A 305 21.15 -27.51 10.77
N LYS A 306 19.84 -27.78 10.66
CA LYS A 306 19.04 -27.37 9.51
C LYS A 306 18.96 -25.84 9.43
N LEU A 307 18.75 -25.16 10.54
CA LEU A 307 18.67 -23.70 10.59
C LEU A 307 19.98 -23.05 10.12
N GLU A 308 21.13 -23.54 10.63
CA GLU A 308 22.45 -23.05 10.20
C GLU A 308 22.65 -23.20 8.69
N LYS A 309 22.36 -24.39 8.12
CA LYS A 309 22.44 -24.61 6.68
C LYS A 309 21.57 -23.64 5.89
N THR A 310 20.33 -23.44 6.35
CA THR A 310 19.37 -22.52 5.72
C THR A 310 19.89 -21.08 5.75
N ILE A 311 20.44 -20.61 6.89
CA ILE A 311 20.99 -19.25 7.03
C ILE A 311 22.12 -19.04 6.02
N ARG A 312 23.11 -19.96 5.94
CA ARG A 312 24.25 -19.86 5.03
C ARG A 312 23.80 -19.79 3.56
N THR A 313 22.91 -20.68 3.15
CA THR A 313 22.36 -20.70 1.79
C THR A 313 21.55 -19.44 1.49
N ALA A 314 20.78 -18.92 2.46
CA ALA A 314 19.98 -17.71 2.31
C ALA A 314 20.87 -16.45 2.16
N VAL A 315 21.96 -16.33 2.91
CA VAL A 315 22.92 -15.22 2.76
C VAL A 315 23.57 -15.26 1.37
N HIS A 316 23.99 -16.43 0.89
CA HIS A 316 24.50 -16.62 -0.46
C HIS A 316 23.45 -16.22 -1.52
N PHE A 317 22.20 -16.67 -1.37
CA PHE A 317 21.11 -16.28 -2.25
C PHE A 317 20.91 -14.76 -2.32
N LEU A 318 20.86 -14.10 -1.16
CA LEU A 318 20.62 -12.64 -1.08
C LEU A 318 21.80 -11.82 -1.61
N ASP A 319 23.06 -12.26 -1.42
CA ASP A 319 24.23 -11.63 -2.04
C ASP A 319 24.19 -11.75 -3.57
N ASN A 320 23.79 -12.93 -4.11
CA ASN A 320 23.61 -13.14 -5.54
C ASN A 320 22.49 -12.27 -6.14
N VAL A 321 21.41 -12.01 -5.40
CA VAL A 321 20.35 -11.12 -5.86
C VAL A 321 20.90 -9.74 -6.20
N ILE A 322 21.88 -9.21 -5.44
CA ILE A 322 22.52 -7.91 -5.73
C ILE A 322 23.18 -7.91 -7.11
N GLU A 323 23.79 -9.05 -7.51
CA GLU A 323 24.50 -9.15 -8.78
C GLU A 323 23.59 -9.23 -10.00
N VAL A 324 22.46 -9.92 -9.87
CA VAL A 324 21.52 -10.15 -10.99
C VAL A 324 20.42 -9.11 -11.06
N ASN A 325 20.31 -8.23 -10.06
CA ASN A 325 19.31 -7.18 -9.97
C ASN A 325 19.54 -6.09 -11.04
N GLN A 326 18.44 -5.65 -11.68
CA GLN A 326 18.41 -4.50 -12.58
C GLN A 326 17.81 -3.30 -11.84
N TYR A 327 18.68 -2.43 -11.38
CA TYR A 327 18.24 -1.25 -10.61
C TYR A 327 17.62 -0.19 -11.51
N PRO A 328 16.53 0.47 -11.06
CA PRO A 328 15.83 1.47 -11.88
C PRO A 328 16.61 2.78 -12.08
N LEU A 329 17.62 3.04 -11.25
CA LEU A 329 18.44 4.26 -11.27
C LEU A 329 19.93 3.89 -11.11
N PRO A 330 20.83 4.57 -11.85
CA PRO A 330 22.29 4.34 -11.72
C PRO A 330 22.85 4.64 -10.32
N GLU A 331 22.29 5.65 -9.64
CA GLU A 331 22.67 6.03 -8.28
C GLU A 331 22.37 4.90 -7.28
N ILE A 332 21.22 4.24 -7.46
CA ILE A 332 20.82 3.10 -6.63
C ILE A 332 21.74 1.90 -6.91
N ASP A 333 22.02 1.60 -8.18
CA ASP A 333 22.95 0.51 -8.54
C ASP A 333 24.32 0.72 -7.89
N ARG A 334 24.87 1.92 -8.04
CA ARG A 334 26.16 2.29 -7.44
C ARG A 334 26.14 2.16 -5.92
N MET A 335 25.16 2.77 -5.24
CA MET A 335 25.13 2.82 -3.77
C MET A 335 24.86 1.44 -3.16
N THR A 336 23.92 0.69 -3.72
CA THR A 336 23.58 -0.67 -3.26
C THR A 336 24.77 -1.62 -3.42
N ARG A 337 25.50 -1.56 -4.55
CA ARG A 337 26.71 -2.37 -4.73
C ARG A 337 27.84 -1.92 -3.83
N SER A 338 27.90 -0.64 -3.44
CA SER A 338 28.94 -0.11 -2.57
C SER A 338 28.82 -0.59 -1.13
N THR A 339 27.60 -0.75 -0.61
CA THR A 339 27.33 -1.19 0.76
C THR A 339 26.89 -2.66 0.84
N ARG A 340 26.30 -3.20 -0.20
CA ARG A 340 25.82 -4.59 -0.32
C ARG A 340 24.92 -5.03 0.84
N LYS A 341 24.04 -4.14 1.31
CA LYS A 341 23.08 -4.47 2.38
C LYS A 341 22.10 -5.56 1.91
N ILE A 342 21.92 -6.58 2.73
CA ILE A 342 20.88 -7.61 2.61
C ILE A 342 20.04 -7.63 3.88
N GLY A 343 18.85 -8.24 3.82
CA GLY A 343 17.95 -8.33 4.96
C GLY A 343 17.37 -9.73 5.12
N LEU A 344 18.08 -10.60 5.84
CA LEU A 344 17.62 -11.91 6.23
C LEU A 344 16.84 -11.83 7.55
N GLY A 345 15.61 -12.31 7.56
CA GLY A 345 14.76 -12.37 8.74
C GLY A 345 14.06 -13.71 8.90
N VAL A 346 13.03 -13.73 9.73
CA VAL A 346 12.24 -14.93 10.05
C VAL A 346 10.74 -14.69 9.85
N MET A 347 9.98 -15.76 9.70
CA MET A 347 8.53 -15.82 9.75
C MET A 347 8.07 -17.09 10.45
N GLY A 348 6.82 -17.15 10.89
CA GLY A 348 6.30 -18.34 11.60
C GLY A 348 6.74 -18.42 13.06
N PHE A 349 7.22 -17.31 13.64
CA PHE A 349 7.69 -17.34 15.04
C PHE A 349 6.57 -17.69 16.04
N ALA A 350 5.39 -17.10 15.90
CA ALA A 350 4.27 -17.42 16.79
C ALA A 350 3.83 -18.89 16.62
N ASP A 351 3.74 -19.40 15.40
CA ASP A 351 3.40 -20.82 15.17
C ASP A 351 4.46 -21.77 15.74
N MET A 352 5.74 -21.40 15.64
CA MET A 352 6.83 -22.15 16.29
C MET A 352 6.61 -22.25 17.81
N LEU A 353 6.28 -21.12 18.46
CA LEU A 353 5.98 -21.10 19.90
C LEU A 353 4.79 -21.98 20.25
N LEU A 354 3.72 -21.98 19.43
CA LEU A 354 2.55 -22.85 19.62
C LEU A 354 2.94 -24.34 19.57
N HIS A 355 3.77 -24.75 18.61
CA HIS A 355 4.28 -26.11 18.53
C HIS A 355 5.11 -26.50 19.77
N MET A 356 5.94 -25.58 20.27
CA MET A 356 6.77 -25.79 21.45
C MET A 356 5.99 -25.71 22.78
N GLY A 357 4.74 -25.24 22.74
CA GLY A 357 3.91 -25.06 23.94
C GLY A 357 4.33 -23.84 24.79
N VAL A 358 4.99 -22.85 24.19
CA VAL A 358 5.50 -21.63 24.84
C VAL A 358 4.55 -20.46 24.57
N PRO A 359 4.07 -19.76 25.62
CA PRO A 359 3.25 -18.56 25.40
C PRO A 359 4.05 -17.42 24.78
N TYR A 360 3.45 -16.72 23.80
CA TYR A 360 4.06 -15.55 23.18
C TYR A 360 4.37 -14.43 24.19
N ASN A 361 3.48 -14.19 25.12
CA ASN A 361 3.55 -13.18 26.19
C ASN A 361 4.20 -13.72 27.46
N SER A 362 5.40 -14.30 27.34
CA SER A 362 6.17 -14.87 28.44
C SER A 362 7.65 -14.52 28.34
N GLU A 363 8.36 -14.55 29.46
CA GLU A 363 9.82 -14.37 29.48
C GLU A 363 10.53 -15.51 28.72
N GLU A 364 9.96 -16.72 28.70
CA GLU A 364 10.46 -17.85 27.90
C GLU A 364 10.35 -17.56 26.39
N GLY A 365 9.21 -17.02 25.94
CA GLY A 365 9.01 -16.61 24.55
C GLY A 365 9.98 -15.50 24.12
N VAL A 366 10.24 -14.53 25.00
CA VAL A 366 11.22 -13.46 24.79
C VAL A 366 12.64 -14.02 24.70
N ALA A 367 13.02 -14.94 25.60
CA ALA A 367 14.33 -15.58 25.60
C ALA A 367 14.57 -16.40 24.32
N LEU A 368 13.56 -17.15 23.83
CA LEU A 368 13.63 -17.85 22.55
C LEU A 368 13.78 -16.89 21.36
N ALA A 369 13.12 -15.74 21.39
CA ALA A 369 13.27 -14.72 20.35
C ALA A 369 14.71 -14.21 20.28
N GLU A 370 15.32 -13.89 21.44
CA GLU A 370 16.72 -13.49 21.54
C GLU A 370 17.67 -14.60 21.01
N GLU A 371 17.48 -15.83 21.46
CA GLU A 371 18.30 -16.98 21.05
C GLU A 371 18.27 -17.23 19.54
N ILE A 372 17.07 -17.22 18.96
CA ILE A 372 16.88 -17.44 17.53
C ILE A 372 17.51 -16.31 16.73
N MET A 373 17.28 -15.06 17.12
CA MET A 373 17.79 -13.94 16.33
C MET A 373 19.29 -13.77 16.49
N ASP A 374 19.86 -14.06 17.67
CA ASP A 374 21.31 -14.17 17.87
C ASP A 374 21.92 -15.26 16.97
N THR A 375 21.29 -16.42 16.87
CA THR A 375 21.70 -17.50 15.96
C THR A 375 21.68 -17.04 14.50
N VAL A 376 20.59 -16.42 14.06
CA VAL A 376 20.43 -15.93 12.68
C VAL A 376 21.47 -14.85 12.37
N ASN A 377 21.70 -13.93 13.28
CA ASN A 377 22.66 -12.84 13.13
C ASN A 377 24.09 -13.35 13.11
N SER A 378 24.48 -14.11 14.12
CA SER A 378 25.87 -14.61 14.27
C SER A 378 26.29 -15.50 13.10
N ILE A 379 25.44 -16.48 12.71
CA ILE A 379 25.72 -17.35 11.56
C ILE A 379 25.63 -16.58 10.24
N GLY A 380 24.70 -15.64 10.13
CA GLY A 380 24.57 -14.80 8.95
C GLY A 380 25.79 -13.91 8.71
N HIS A 381 26.35 -13.31 9.76
CA HIS A 381 27.63 -12.58 9.68
C HIS A 381 28.80 -13.51 9.31
N GLN A 382 28.90 -14.71 9.93
CA GLN A 382 29.92 -15.69 9.57
C GLN A 382 29.83 -16.07 8.08
N ALA A 383 28.64 -16.35 7.57
CA ALA A 383 28.43 -16.65 6.15
C ALA A 383 28.84 -15.48 5.25
N SER A 384 28.60 -14.24 5.68
CA SER A 384 29.01 -13.05 4.94
C SER A 384 30.53 -12.83 4.99
N GLU A 385 31.20 -13.16 6.10
CA GLU A 385 32.67 -13.19 6.20
C GLU A 385 33.27 -14.24 5.24
N GLU A 386 32.74 -15.47 5.24
CA GLU A 386 33.16 -16.54 4.32
C GLU A 386 32.96 -16.13 2.85
N LEU A 387 31.87 -15.47 2.51
CA LEU A 387 31.69 -14.91 1.18
C LEU A 387 32.71 -13.80 0.86
N ALA A 388 33.09 -12.99 1.85
CA ALA A 388 34.12 -11.98 1.65
C ALA A 388 35.51 -12.58 1.34
N GLU A 389 35.86 -13.73 1.91
CA GLU A 389 37.10 -14.46 1.58
C GLU A 389 37.14 -14.88 0.11
N ILE A 390 36.00 -15.24 -0.49
CA ILE A 390 35.89 -15.72 -1.87
C ILE A 390 35.67 -14.56 -2.86
N ARG A 391 34.86 -13.56 -2.49
CA ARG A 391 34.34 -12.51 -3.39
C ARG A 391 34.88 -11.12 -3.10
N GLY A 392 35.65 -10.95 -2.04
CA GLY A 392 36.07 -9.67 -1.48
C GLY A 392 34.96 -9.03 -0.59
N PRO A 393 35.34 -8.12 0.33
CA PRO A 393 34.42 -7.39 1.17
C PRO A 393 33.53 -6.43 0.33
N PHE A 394 32.51 -5.82 0.98
CA PHE A 394 31.79 -4.75 0.31
C PHE A 394 32.71 -3.55 0.02
N PRO A 395 32.51 -2.81 -1.11
CA PRO A 395 33.46 -1.79 -1.57
C PRO A 395 33.77 -0.67 -0.58
N LEU A 396 32.83 -0.29 0.29
CA LEU A 396 33.05 0.73 1.32
C LEU A 396 33.55 0.17 2.66
N PHE A 397 34.04 -1.06 2.71
CA PHE A 397 34.49 -1.71 3.93
C PHE A 397 35.53 -0.89 4.70
N ASP A 398 36.56 -0.32 4.02
CA ASP A 398 37.62 0.47 4.64
C ASP A 398 37.11 1.80 5.23
N GLN A 399 35.91 2.24 4.86
CA GLN A 399 35.23 3.44 5.38
C GLN A 399 34.17 3.10 6.42
N SER A 400 33.99 1.82 6.74
CA SER A 400 32.94 1.32 7.63
C SER A 400 33.44 1.22 9.08
N ILE A 401 32.48 0.99 9.99
CA ILE A 401 32.77 0.65 11.38
C ILE A 401 33.49 -0.71 11.53
N TYR A 402 33.47 -1.57 10.48
CA TYR A 402 34.07 -2.90 10.45
C TYR A 402 35.53 -2.92 9.98
N ARG A 403 36.09 -1.79 9.55
CA ARG A 403 37.41 -1.68 8.91
C ARG A 403 38.56 -2.35 9.67
N ASP A 404 38.49 -2.37 11.01
CA ASP A 404 39.50 -2.95 11.89
C ASP A 404 39.21 -4.42 12.27
N GLY A 405 38.10 -5.00 11.74
CA GLY A 405 37.64 -6.37 11.98
C GLY A 405 37.93 -7.32 10.81
N ARG A 406 37.28 -8.46 10.82
CA ARG A 406 37.32 -9.38 9.68
C ARG A 406 36.56 -8.77 8.48
N PRO A 407 37.08 -8.94 7.25
CA PRO A 407 36.37 -8.56 6.05
C PRO A 407 35.01 -9.24 5.97
N ILE A 408 33.98 -8.43 5.70
CA ILE A 408 32.60 -8.92 5.55
C ILE A 408 32.03 -8.50 4.20
N ARG A 409 31.24 -9.37 3.58
CA ARG A 409 30.68 -9.16 2.23
C ARG A 409 29.54 -8.16 2.17
N ASN A 410 28.72 -8.11 3.21
CA ASN A 410 27.49 -7.34 3.30
C ASN A 410 27.57 -6.39 4.48
N ALA A 411 27.31 -5.10 4.29
CA ALA A 411 27.35 -4.09 5.36
C ALA A 411 26.30 -4.36 6.46
N THR A 412 25.13 -4.88 6.09
CA THR A 412 24.14 -5.45 7.01
C THR A 412 23.63 -6.78 6.48
N VAL A 413 23.27 -7.70 7.38
CA VAL A 413 22.79 -9.04 7.02
C VAL A 413 21.34 -9.24 7.44
N THR A 414 20.93 -8.73 8.61
CA THR A 414 19.66 -9.11 9.23
C THR A 414 18.63 -8.00 9.30
N THR A 415 17.34 -8.38 9.20
CA THR A 415 16.15 -7.51 9.34
C THR A 415 14.94 -8.35 9.72
N ILE A 416 13.93 -7.76 10.33
CA ILE A 416 12.62 -8.41 10.50
C ILE A 416 11.58 -7.68 9.66
N ALA A 417 11.23 -8.30 8.53
CA ALA A 417 10.20 -7.82 7.61
C ALA A 417 8.79 -8.29 8.03
N PRO A 418 7.71 -7.61 7.61
CA PRO A 418 6.33 -7.99 7.96
C PRO A 418 5.91 -9.37 7.42
N THR A 419 6.45 -9.81 6.29
CA THR A 419 6.18 -11.07 5.57
C THR A 419 4.71 -11.36 5.23
N GLY A 420 3.82 -10.35 5.19
CA GLY A 420 2.38 -10.55 5.09
C GLY A 420 1.92 -11.49 3.95
N THR A 421 2.53 -11.40 2.75
CA THR A 421 2.20 -12.31 1.64
C THR A 421 3.05 -13.59 1.66
N LEU A 422 4.31 -13.50 2.07
CA LEU A 422 5.22 -14.66 2.14
C LEU A 422 4.74 -15.69 3.17
N SER A 423 4.24 -15.23 4.31
CA SER A 423 3.69 -16.10 5.36
C SER A 423 2.44 -16.84 4.88
N ILE A 424 1.58 -16.21 4.06
CA ILE A 424 0.44 -16.89 3.43
C ILE A 424 0.92 -18.00 2.48
N ILE A 425 1.97 -17.72 1.68
CA ILE A 425 2.56 -18.73 0.79
C ILE A 425 3.17 -19.89 1.59
N ALA A 426 3.86 -19.59 2.68
CA ALA A 426 4.49 -20.56 3.56
C ALA A 426 3.49 -21.28 4.50
N GLY A 427 2.27 -20.75 4.66
CA GLY A 427 1.24 -21.29 5.55
C GLY A 427 1.55 -21.11 7.05
N VAL A 428 2.18 -19.98 7.42
CA VAL A 428 2.62 -19.69 8.79
C VAL A 428 2.28 -18.26 9.22
N SER A 429 2.46 -17.94 10.50
CA SER A 429 2.29 -16.60 11.05
C SER A 429 3.29 -15.59 10.46
N SER A 430 2.88 -14.30 10.37
CA SER A 430 3.66 -13.25 9.74
C SER A 430 4.82 -12.78 10.63
N GLY A 431 6.05 -12.84 10.12
CA GLY A 431 7.24 -12.32 10.79
C GLY A 431 7.36 -12.80 12.21
N VAL A 432 7.40 -11.83 13.12
CA VAL A 432 7.46 -12.04 14.58
C VAL A 432 6.18 -11.55 15.28
N GLU A 433 5.10 -11.34 14.52
CA GLU A 433 3.81 -10.96 15.08
C GLU A 433 3.16 -12.17 15.80
N PRO A 434 2.36 -11.94 16.85
CA PRO A 434 1.51 -13.00 17.40
C PRO A 434 0.44 -13.41 16.40
N VAL A 435 -0.16 -14.58 16.58
CA VAL A 435 -1.30 -15.02 15.77
C VAL A 435 -2.43 -14.01 15.91
N PHE A 436 -2.96 -13.52 14.78
CA PHE A 436 -4.01 -12.50 14.80
C PHE A 436 -5.33 -13.05 15.32
N ALA A 437 -5.75 -14.20 14.78
CA ALA A 437 -6.96 -14.92 15.21
C ALA A 437 -6.79 -16.42 14.94
N TYR A 438 -7.35 -17.26 15.79
CA TYR A 438 -7.29 -18.73 15.67
C TYR A 438 -8.40 -19.31 14.82
N ALA A 439 -9.50 -18.59 14.67
CA ALA A 439 -10.60 -18.95 13.79
C ALA A 439 -11.26 -17.67 13.27
N TYR A 440 -11.71 -17.70 12.02
CA TYR A 440 -12.40 -16.58 11.38
C TYR A 440 -13.41 -17.08 10.35
N ILE A 441 -14.43 -16.26 10.08
CA ILE A 441 -15.44 -16.56 9.09
C ILE A 441 -14.96 -16.08 7.73
N ARG A 442 -14.89 -17.01 6.78
CA ARG A 442 -14.64 -16.66 5.38
C ARG A 442 -15.96 -16.66 4.61
N ASN A 443 -16.34 -15.50 4.09
CA ASN A 443 -17.47 -15.38 3.19
C ASN A 443 -17.04 -15.86 1.79
N VAL A 444 -17.59 -17.01 1.34
CA VAL A 444 -17.43 -17.49 -0.04
C VAL A 444 -18.62 -17.04 -0.89
N MET A 445 -18.41 -17.03 -2.21
CA MET A 445 -19.48 -16.76 -3.16
C MET A 445 -20.66 -17.70 -2.85
N ASP A 446 -21.89 -17.18 -2.92
CA ASP A 446 -23.18 -17.84 -2.62
C ASP A 446 -23.66 -17.76 -1.16
N GLY A 447 -23.09 -16.86 -0.32
CA GLY A 447 -23.56 -16.65 1.05
C GLY A 447 -23.22 -17.78 2.02
N THR A 448 -22.36 -18.71 1.62
CA THR A 448 -21.86 -19.77 2.52
C THR A 448 -20.72 -19.21 3.39
N HIS A 449 -20.87 -19.37 4.70
CA HIS A 449 -19.88 -19.01 5.70
C HIS A 449 -19.03 -20.25 6.03
N LEU A 450 -17.73 -20.21 5.72
CA LEU A 450 -16.79 -21.26 6.12
C LEU A 450 -15.97 -20.76 7.31
N ILE A 451 -15.88 -21.58 8.35
CA ILE A 451 -14.97 -21.35 9.47
C ILE A 451 -13.59 -21.86 9.06
N GLU A 452 -12.64 -20.94 8.90
CA GLU A 452 -11.22 -21.30 8.79
C GLU A 452 -10.59 -21.30 10.18
N THR A 453 -9.92 -22.39 10.51
CA THR A 453 -9.31 -22.62 11.83
C THR A 453 -7.81 -22.77 11.69
N ASN A 454 -7.05 -22.21 12.65
CA ASN A 454 -5.63 -22.48 12.79
C ASN A 454 -5.43 -23.98 13.05
N GLN A 455 -4.65 -24.66 12.20
CA GLN A 455 -4.49 -26.11 12.24
C GLN A 455 -3.79 -26.57 13.52
N ILE A 456 -2.84 -25.79 14.06
CA ILE A 456 -2.10 -26.14 15.29
C ILE A 456 -3.06 -26.18 16.48
N LEU A 457 -3.98 -25.20 16.56
CA LEU A 457 -5.03 -25.20 17.59
C LEU A 457 -5.94 -26.41 17.44
N LYS A 458 -6.42 -26.69 16.21
CA LYS A 458 -7.29 -27.82 15.94
C LYS A 458 -6.66 -29.15 16.39
N ASP A 459 -5.41 -29.37 15.99
CA ASP A 459 -4.68 -30.59 16.36
C ASP A 459 -4.54 -30.71 17.88
N ARG A 460 -4.25 -29.61 18.57
CA ARG A 460 -4.13 -29.58 20.04
C ARG A 460 -5.45 -29.87 20.74
N LEU A 461 -6.58 -29.34 20.24
CA LEU A 461 -7.91 -29.60 20.78
C LEU A 461 -8.34 -31.06 20.54
N VAL A 462 -7.97 -31.63 19.39
CA VAL A 462 -8.19 -33.07 19.10
C VAL A 462 -7.35 -33.95 20.02
N GLU A 463 -6.06 -33.65 20.22
CA GLU A 463 -5.20 -34.36 21.17
C GLU A 463 -5.75 -34.30 22.61
N ALA A 464 -6.33 -33.18 22.99
CA ALA A 464 -6.96 -32.99 24.29
C ALA A 464 -8.37 -33.65 24.41
N GLY A 465 -8.92 -34.16 23.31
CA GLY A 465 -10.24 -34.82 23.28
C GLY A 465 -11.43 -33.85 23.43
N ILE A 466 -11.26 -32.56 23.19
CA ILE A 466 -12.27 -31.51 23.39
C ILE A 466 -12.68 -30.79 22.09
N TYR A 467 -12.14 -31.20 20.94
CA TYR A 467 -12.51 -30.57 19.67
C TYR A 467 -13.99 -30.82 19.35
N SER A 468 -14.72 -29.75 19.04
CA SER A 468 -16.04 -29.81 18.44
C SER A 468 -16.30 -28.56 17.59
N ASP A 469 -17.22 -28.67 16.64
CA ASP A 469 -17.60 -27.54 15.80
C ASP A 469 -18.27 -26.42 16.62
N GLU A 470 -19.03 -26.78 17.68
CA GLU A 470 -19.64 -25.82 18.60
C GLU A 470 -18.57 -25.05 19.42
N LEU A 471 -17.47 -25.71 19.81
CA LEU A 471 -16.35 -25.05 20.47
C LEU A 471 -15.66 -24.08 19.50
N MET A 472 -15.45 -24.50 18.26
CA MET A 472 -14.86 -23.62 17.23
C MET A 472 -15.75 -22.42 16.93
N GLN A 473 -17.07 -22.59 16.87
CA GLN A 473 -18.00 -21.49 16.70
C GLN A 473 -17.90 -20.48 17.85
N LYS A 474 -17.80 -20.92 19.10
CA LYS A 474 -17.61 -20.03 20.27
C LYS A 474 -16.29 -19.27 20.18
N ILE A 475 -15.20 -19.90 19.74
CA ILE A 475 -13.91 -19.24 19.54
C ILE A 475 -14.01 -18.14 18.49
N VAL A 476 -14.69 -18.40 17.36
CA VAL A 476 -14.96 -17.39 16.31
C VAL A 476 -15.77 -16.20 16.87
N GLU A 477 -16.84 -16.48 17.63
CA GLU A 477 -17.72 -15.44 18.17
C GLU A 477 -17.04 -14.55 19.20
N GLN A 478 -16.13 -15.12 19.98
CA GLN A 478 -15.36 -14.36 21.00
C GLN A 478 -14.06 -13.77 20.46
N GLY A 479 -13.57 -14.26 19.31
CA GLY A 479 -12.32 -13.82 18.68
C GLY A 479 -11.04 -14.24 19.44
N SER A 480 -11.18 -14.89 20.60
CA SER A 480 -10.10 -15.29 21.49
C SER A 480 -10.49 -16.55 22.28
N LEU A 481 -9.49 -17.31 22.79
CA LEU A 481 -9.71 -18.43 23.69
C LEU A 481 -9.84 -18.00 25.16
N ALA A 482 -9.49 -16.76 25.49
CA ALA A 482 -9.33 -16.28 26.87
C ALA A 482 -10.58 -16.47 27.74
N HIS A 483 -11.77 -16.31 27.14
CA HIS A 483 -13.06 -16.38 27.87
C HIS A 483 -13.94 -17.54 27.42
N VAL A 484 -13.41 -18.50 26.62
CA VAL A 484 -14.19 -19.66 26.17
C VAL A 484 -14.16 -20.75 27.24
N ASP A 485 -15.35 -21.14 27.75
CA ASP A 485 -15.47 -22.20 28.71
C ASP A 485 -15.10 -23.56 28.12
N GLY A 486 -14.55 -24.46 28.96
CA GLY A 486 -14.21 -25.84 28.59
C GLY A 486 -12.82 -26.01 27.98
N ILE A 487 -12.04 -24.91 27.77
CA ILE A 487 -10.65 -24.99 27.30
C ILE A 487 -9.73 -25.12 28.54
N PRO A 488 -8.84 -26.14 28.60
CA PRO A 488 -7.83 -26.29 29.63
C PRO A 488 -6.88 -25.09 29.73
N GLU A 489 -6.44 -24.75 30.90
CA GLU A 489 -5.61 -23.58 31.19
C GLU A 489 -4.26 -23.63 30.47
N ASP A 490 -3.66 -24.81 30.31
CA ASP A 490 -2.41 -24.99 29.58
C ASP A 490 -2.55 -24.61 28.09
N ILE A 491 -3.70 -24.95 27.46
CA ILE A 491 -4.02 -24.55 26.10
C ILE A 491 -4.30 -23.06 26.04
N ARG A 492 -5.15 -22.54 26.93
CA ARG A 492 -5.53 -21.11 26.96
C ARG A 492 -4.31 -20.20 27.12
N ARG A 493 -3.36 -20.57 27.94
CA ARG A 493 -2.12 -19.82 28.19
C ARG A 493 -1.21 -19.75 26.97
N VAL A 494 -1.14 -20.80 26.16
CA VAL A 494 -0.28 -20.87 24.97
C VAL A 494 -0.93 -20.23 23.75
N PHE A 495 -2.23 -20.45 23.55
CA PHE A 495 -2.95 -19.98 22.37
C PHE A 495 -3.55 -18.58 22.59
N VAL A 496 -2.68 -17.58 22.78
CA VAL A 496 -3.04 -16.17 22.89
C VAL A 496 -3.02 -15.50 21.51
N CYS A 497 -4.04 -14.71 21.20
CA CYS A 497 -4.07 -13.93 19.96
C CYS A 497 -3.49 -12.52 20.15
N ALA A 498 -3.32 -11.78 19.07
CA ALA A 498 -2.72 -10.43 19.10
C ALA A 498 -3.40 -9.46 20.08
N HIS A 499 -4.71 -9.61 20.30
CA HIS A 499 -5.47 -8.77 21.22
C HIS A 499 -5.40 -9.25 22.70
N ASP A 500 -5.02 -10.51 22.94
CA ASP A 500 -4.80 -11.03 24.28
C ASP A 500 -3.42 -10.63 24.82
N VAL A 501 -2.47 -10.33 23.92
CA VAL A 501 -1.12 -9.92 24.28
C VAL A 501 -1.14 -8.45 24.71
N SER A 502 -0.74 -8.15 25.96
CA SER A 502 -0.68 -6.75 26.39
C SER A 502 0.38 -5.95 25.62
N PRO A 503 0.18 -4.62 25.44
CA PRO A 503 1.10 -3.76 24.70
C PRO A 503 2.56 -3.85 25.16
N ILE A 504 2.79 -4.04 26.44
CA ILE A 504 4.13 -4.21 27.03
C ILE A 504 4.85 -5.44 26.46
N TRP A 505 4.15 -6.57 26.30
CA TRP A 505 4.74 -7.78 25.71
C TRP A 505 5.04 -7.64 24.24
N HIS A 506 4.23 -6.89 23.49
CA HIS A 506 4.54 -6.54 22.11
C HIS A 506 5.89 -5.80 21.99
N VAL A 507 6.13 -4.83 22.89
CA VAL A 507 7.39 -4.05 22.88
C VAL A 507 8.57 -4.89 23.36
N LYS A 508 8.41 -5.69 24.41
CA LYS A 508 9.46 -6.62 24.87
C LYS A 508 9.89 -7.57 23.77
N MET A 509 8.93 -8.17 23.07
CA MET A 509 9.20 -9.07 21.95
C MET A 509 9.92 -8.33 20.80
N GLN A 510 9.48 -7.12 20.44
CA GLN A 510 10.16 -6.30 19.44
C GLN A 510 11.61 -6.00 19.85
N ALA A 511 11.84 -5.65 21.10
CA ALA A 511 13.16 -5.33 21.64
C ALA A 511 14.08 -6.56 21.66
N ALA A 512 13.56 -7.75 21.96
CA ALA A 512 14.30 -9.02 21.93
C ALA A 512 14.87 -9.29 20.52
N PHE A 513 14.05 -9.16 19.49
CA PHE A 513 14.50 -9.28 18.11
C PHE A 513 15.44 -8.16 17.72
N GLN A 514 15.16 -6.90 18.10
CA GLN A 514 15.98 -5.75 17.72
C GLN A 514 17.41 -5.82 18.26
N ARG A 515 17.62 -6.45 19.42
CA ARG A 515 18.95 -6.59 20.05
C ARG A 515 19.95 -7.28 19.13
N TYR A 516 19.47 -8.21 18.30
CA TYR A 516 20.28 -9.03 17.39
C TYR A 516 19.95 -8.78 15.91
N THR A 517 19.38 -7.64 15.57
CA THR A 517 19.05 -7.26 14.19
C THR A 517 19.87 -6.06 13.76
N ASP A 518 20.64 -6.19 12.67
CA ASP A 518 21.46 -5.09 12.12
C ASP A 518 20.60 -3.90 11.69
N ASN A 519 19.56 -4.15 10.89
CA ASN A 519 18.64 -3.12 10.42
C ASN A 519 17.57 -2.83 11.50
N ALA A 520 16.31 -2.97 11.19
CA ALA A 520 15.25 -2.74 12.18
C ALA A 520 14.22 -3.87 12.16
N VAL A 521 13.27 -3.79 13.09
CA VAL A 521 12.20 -4.76 13.27
C VAL A 521 10.86 -4.13 12.96
N SER A 522 10.20 -4.63 11.90
CA SER A 522 8.81 -4.27 11.62
C SER A 522 7.88 -5.05 12.54
N LYS A 523 7.25 -4.35 13.47
CA LYS A 523 6.29 -4.91 14.40
C LYS A 523 5.24 -3.89 14.82
N THR A 524 4.00 -4.35 14.90
CA THR A 524 2.86 -3.55 15.36
C THR A 524 2.58 -3.84 16.83
N VAL A 525 2.39 -2.81 17.64
CA VAL A 525 1.82 -2.92 18.97
C VAL A 525 0.30 -2.80 18.85
N ASN A 526 -0.41 -3.90 19.07
CA ASN A 526 -1.87 -3.94 18.98
C ASN A 526 -2.49 -3.50 20.31
N PHE A 527 -3.47 -2.60 20.22
CA PHE A 527 -4.24 -2.10 21.34
C PHE A 527 -5.72 -2.44 21.19
N PRO A 528 -6.43 -2.80 22.26
CA PRO A 528 -7.88 -2.89 22.24
C PRO A 528 -8.52 -1.50 22.01
N ASN A 529 -9.76 -1.48 21.60
CA ASN A 529 -10.51 -0.22 21.40
C ASN A 529 -10.56 0.66 22.67
N SER A 530 -10.61 0.04 23.84
CA SER A 530 -10.66 0.70 25.16
C SER A 530 -9.35 1.32 25.61
N ALA A 531 -8.24 1.12 24.88
CA ALA A 531 -6.93 1.63 25.26
C ALA A 531 -6.91 3.15 25.40
N THR A 532 -6.18 3.64 26.40
CA THR A 532 -6.01 5.05 26.70
C THR A 532 -4.81 5.67 25.97
N LYS A 533 -4.72 6.99 25.96
CA LYS A 533 -3.56 7.70 25.42
C LYS A 533 -2.31 7.47 26.29
N GLU A 534 -2.51 7.34 27.59
CA GLU A 534 -1.46 7.09 28.57
C GLU A 534 -0.76 5.76 28.30
N GLU A 535 -1.51 4.72 27.94
CA GLU A 535 -0.94 3.41 27.56
C GLU A 535 -0.12 3.50 26.27
N VAL A 536 -0.57 4.31 25.28
CA VAL A 536 0.22 4.58 24.06
C VAL A 536 1.50 5.34 24.39
N ALA A 537 1.42 6.34 25.28
CA ALA A 537 2.59 7.10 25.74
C ALA A 537 3.60 6.19 26.47
N GLU A 538 3.12 5.25 27.29
CA GLU A 538 3.96 4.27 27.99
C GLU A 538 4.69 3.36 26.99
N VAL A 539 3.99 2.84 25.97
CA VAL A 539 4.57 2.03 24.89
C VAL A 539 5.69 2.77 24.17
N TYR A 540 5.50 4.04 23.82
CA TYR A 540 6.52 4.82 23.13
C TYR A 540 7.76 5.05 24.01
N ARG A 541 7.59 5.33 25.30
CA ARG A 541 8.68 5.44 26.27
C ARG A 541 9.39 4.10 26.49
N LEU A 542 8.62 3.00 26.59
CA LEU A 542 9.19 1.66 26.78
C LEU A 542 10.01 1.23 25.55
N ALA A 543 9.51 1.45 24.34
CA ALA A 543 10.24 1.18 23.10
C ALA A 543 11.57 1.95 23.05
N PHE A 544 11.56 3.22 23.49
CA PHE A 544 12.78 4.01 23.66
C PHE A 544 13.70 3.38 24.72
N THR A 545 13.21 3.03 25.89
CA THR A 545 14.01 2.46 26.98
C THR A 545 14.64 1.12 26.63
N LEU A 546 13.90 0.25 25.92
CA LEU A 546 14.35 -1.09 25.55
C LEU A 546 15.23 -1.16 24.29
N GLY A 547 15.52 -0.01 23.63
CA GLY A 547 16.47 0.03 22.54
C GLY A 547 15.88 -0.25 21.16
N CYS A 548 14.56 -0.22 20.98
CA CYS A 548 13.95 -0.31 19.65
C CYS A 548 14.41 0.84 18.74
N LYS A 549 14.51 0.61 17.44
CA LYS A 549 14.86 1.62 16.43
C LYS A 549 13.64 2.42 15.96
N GLY A 550 12.45 1.91 16.17
CA GLY A 550 11.18 2.57 15.89
C GLY A 550 10.04 1.73 16.43
N THR A 551 8.83 2.25 16.42
CA THR A 551 7.63 1.49 16.78
C THR A 551 6.39 2.09 16.14
N THR A 552 5.44 1.22 15.82
CA THR A 552 4.14 1.55 15.25
C THR A 552 3.05 0.91 16.09
N ILE A 553 1.95 1.63 16.28
CA ILE A 553 0.80 1.13 17.01
C ILE A 553 -0.41 0.95 16.09
N TYR A 554 -1.30 0.07 16.49
CA TYR A 554 -2.62 -0.06 15.92
C TYR A 554 -3.65 -0.26 17.02
N ARG A 555 -4.60 0.67 17.17
CA ARG A 555 -5.73 0.54 18.09
C ARG A 555 -6.96 0.06 17.33
N ASP A 556 -7.62 -0.96 17.84
CA ASP A 556 -8.86 -1.49 17.24
C ASP A 556 -9.89 -0.38 17.07
N GLY A 557 -10.52 -0.30 15.90
CA GLY A 557 -11.49 0.75 15.54
C GLY A 557 -10.89 2.13 15.24
N SER A 558 -9.56 2.29 15.20
CA SER A 558 -8.93 3.58 14.85
C SER A 558 -9.00 3.93 13.36
N ARG A 559 -9.36 2.99 12.50
CA ARG A 559 -9.55 3.18 11.05
C ARG A 559 -10.90 2.65 10.60
N ASN A 560 -11.56 3.35 9.66
CA ASN A 560 -12.87 2.97 9.13
C ASN A 560 -12.86 1.65 8.33
N GLU A 561 -11.72 1.29 7.72
CA GLU A 561 -11.54 0.03 6.99
C GLU A 561 -10.52 -0.83 7.72
N GLN A 562 -10.97 -1.95 8.28
CA GLN A 562 -10.11 -2.97 8.89
C GLN A 562 -9.88 -4.10 7.89
N VAL A 563 -8.61 -4.46 7.68
CA VAL A 563 -8.20 -5.55 6.77
C VAL A 563 -8.58 -6.93 7.35
N LEU A 564 -8.57 -7.06 8.68
CA LEU A 564 -8.91 -8.28 9.42
C LEU A 564 -9.89 -7.92 10.55
N ASN A 565 -11.03 -8.60 10.60
CA ASN A 565 -12.02 -8.44 11.66
C ASN A 565 -12.07 -9.71 12.52
N ILE A 566 -12.09 -9.56 13.83
CA ILE A 566 -12.29 -10.63 14.82
C ILE A 566 -13.76 -10.60 15.29
N GLY A 567 -14.39 -11.79 15.39
CA GLY A 567 -15.77 -11.94 15.85
C GLY A 567 -16.83 -11.69 14.77
N LYS A 568 -18.09 -11.59 15.18
CA LYS A 568 -19.24 -11.34 14.29
C LYS A 568 -18.89 -10.21 13.33
N VAL A 569 -19.05 -10.46 12.04
CA VAL A 569 -19.24 -9.38 11.07
C VAL A 569 -20.45 -8.61 11.62
N ASN A 570 -20.21 -7.54 12.33
CA ASN A 570 -21.26 -6.60 12.68
C ASN A 570 -21.74 -6.05 11.34
N ASP A 571 -22.89 -6.52 10.88
CA ASP A 571 -23.67 -5.82 9.88
C ASP A 571 -23.85 -4.40 10.41
N GLY A 572 -22.92 -3.53 10.08
CA GLY A 572 -23.00 -2.06 10.12
C GLY A 572 -23.69 -1.42 11.32
N LYS A 573 -23.25 -1.66 12.56
CA LYS A 573 -23.56 -0.76 13.68
C LYS A 573 -22.25 -0.19 14.22
N ALA A 574 -21.74 0.83 13.57
CA ALA A 574 -20.79 1.73 14.20
C ALA A 574 -21.54 2.48 15.32
N ALA A 575 -21.08 2.37 16.57
CA ALA A 575 -21.43 3.34 17.60
C ALA A 575 -21.06 4.72 17.06
N THR A 576 -21.98 5.68 17.13
CA THR A 576 -21.77 7.00 16.53
C THR A 576 -20.73 7.83 17.28
N GLY A 577 -20.29 7.35 18.46
CA GLY A 577 -19.31 8.04 19.33
C GLY A 577 -19.85 9.31 19.96
N ASP A 578 -21.15 9.62 19.77
CA ASP A 578 -21.84 10.73 20.41
C ASP A 578 -22.69 10.18 21.56
N PRO A 579 -22.36 10.48 22.83
CA PRO A 579 -23.09 9.97 24.00
C PRO A 579 -24.59 10.35 24.01
N VAL A 580 -24.97 11.45 23.34
CA VAL A 580 -26.35 11.89 23.23
C VAL A 580 -27.09 11.04 22.19
N VAL A 581 -26.46 10.75 21.06
CA VAL A 581 -27.03 9.91 20.01
C VAL A 581 -27.14 8.45 20.48
N ASP A 582 -26.12 7.93 21.15
CA ASP A 582 -26.14 6.58 21.70
C ASP A 582 -27.16 6.40 22.80
N ALA A 583 -27.35 7.39 23.69
CA ALA A 583 -28.43 7.42 24.72
C ALA A 583 -29.84 7.51 24.11
N VAL A 584 -29.99 8.24 23.02
CA VAL A 584 -31.29 8.32 22.29
C VAL A 584 -31.59 7.00 21.57
N LEU A 585 -30.57 6.33 21.04
CA LEU A 585 -30.70 5.02 20.39
C LEU A 585 -31.08 3.91 21.39
N ASP A 586 -30.68 4.03 22.66
CA ASP A 586 -31.03 3.07 23.73
C ASP A 586 -32.36 3.34 24.44
N SER A 587 -32.92 4.54 24.30
CA SER A 587 -34.11 4.97 25.06
C SER A 587 -35.46 4.45 24.57
N GLY A 588 -35.53 3.68 23.48
CA GLY A 588 -36.77 3.05 23.00
C GLY A 588 -37.88 4.01 22.51
N CYS A 589 -37.55 5.26 22.15
CA CYS A 589 -38.52 6.25 21.70
C CYS A 589 -39.20 5.92 20.36
N GLU A 590 -40.53 6.13 20.28
CA GLU A 590 -41.30 6.09 19.05
C GLU A 590 -41.07 7.38 18.24
N GLY A 591 -40.81 7.23 16.93
CA GLY A 591 -40.61 8.38 16.04
C GLY A 591 -39.47 8.19 15.04
N THR A 592 -38.91 9.28 14.52
CA THR A 592 -37.83 9.26 13.48
C THR A 592 -36.57 8.47 13.94
N ALA A 593 -36.27 8.54 15.25
CA ALA A 593 -35.17 7.76 15.86
C ALA A 593 -35.41 6.24 15.81
N CYS A 594 -36.70 5.81 15.92
CA CYS A 594 -37.10 4.41 15.82
C CYS A 594 -36.94 3.86 14.38
N LEU A 595 -37.15 4.71 13.36
CA LEU A 595 -36.93 4.38 11.95
C LEU A 595 -35.45 4.17 11.62
N ILE A 596 -34.56 4.94 12.25
CA ILE A 596 -33.09 4.75 12.14
C ILE A 596 -32.66 3.43 12.79
N LYS A 597 -33.24 3.12 13.99
CA LYS A 597 -32.91 1.89 14.73
C LYS A 597 -33.47 0.61 14.06
N SER A 598 -34.60 0.71 13.35
CA SER A 598 -35.27 -0.41 12.67
C SER A 598 -34.63 -0.76 11.29
N GLY A 599 -33.65 0.00 10.83
CA GLY A 599 -33.08 -0.22 9.49
C GLY A 599 -34.07 0.05 8.35
N ALA A 600 -35.15 0.83 8.61
CA ALA A 600 -36.19 1.18 7.63
C ALA A 600 -35.64 2.08 6.49
N TYR A 601 -34.46 2.69 6.67
CA TYR A 601 -33.62 3.16 5.57
C TYR A 601 -32.69 2.02 5.17
N GLY A 602 -33.24 1.00 4.52
CA GLY A 602 -32.45 -0.04 3.83
C GLY A 602 -31.45 0.63 2.89
N HIS A 603 -30.35 -0.05 2.56
CA HIS A 603 -29.41 0.42 1.55
C HIS A 603 -30.18 0.75 0.27
N ILE A 604 -30.37 2.06 0.00
CA ILE A 604 -31.03 2.54 -1.22
C ILE A 604 -30.07 2.23 -2.36
N GLN A 605 -30.35 1.15 -3.11
CA GLN A 605 -29.62 0.84 -4.33
C GLN A 605 -30.27 1.59 -5.49
N PRO A 606 -29.50 2.36 -6.27
CA PRO A 606 -30.00 2.97 -7.48
C PRO A 606 -30.53 1.89 -8.43
N ARG A 607 -31.74 2.08 -9.01
CA ARG A 607 -32.23 1.14 -10.03
C ARG A 607 -31.22 1.00 -11.18
N PRO A 608 -31.08 -0.19 -11.80
CA PRO A 608 -30.15 -0.40 -12.88
C PRO A 608 -30.34 0.61 -14.02
N ARG A 609 -29.24 1.02 -14.64
CA ARG A 609 -29.27 1.86 -15.84
C ARG A 609 -29.77 1.03 -17.02
N PRO A 610 -30.80 1.47 -17.78
CA PRO A 610 -31.22 0.81 -19.01
C PRO A 610 -30.09 0.82 -20.07
N ALA A 611 -30.04 -0.22 -20.88
CA ALA A 611 -29.08 -0.29 -21.99
C ALA A 611 -29.30 0.80 -23.05
N VAL A 612 -30.54 1.20 -23.24
CA VAL A 612 -30.96 2.23 -24.20
C VAL A 612 -31.86 3.23 -23.46
N THR A 613 -31.57 4.52 -23.62
CA THR A 613 -32.35 5.63 -23.05
C THR A 613 -32.69 6.64 -24.13
N SER A 614 -33.84 7.34 -24.00
CA SER A 614 -34.15 8.52 -24.78
C SER A 614 -33.76 9.78 -24.00
N GLY A 615 -33.35 10.84 -24.67
CA GLY A 615 -32.89 12.01 -23.94
C GLY A 615 -33.04 13.32 -24.68
N PHE A 616 -32.95 14.41 -23.92
CA PHE A 616 -33.00 15.78 -24.38
C PHE A 616 -31.67 16.45 -24.07
N THR A 617 -31.00 17.04 -25.09
CA THR A 617 -29.73 17.72 -24.91
C THR A 617 -29.93 19.23 -25.10
N GLU A 618 -29.48 20.02 -24.12
CA GLU A 618 -29.49 21.48 -24.15
C GLU A 618 -28.09 22.06 -24.13
N LYS A 619 -27.84 23.07 -25.00
CA LYS A 619 -26.62 23.87 -24.97
C LYS A 619 -26.85 25.13 -24.15
N VAL A 620 -26.15 25.27 -23.01
CA VAL A 620 -26.26 26.44 -22.13
C VAL A 620 -24.96 27.22 -22.12
N ARG A 621 -25.05 28.56 -22.28
CA ARG A 621 -23.88 29.43 -22.13
C ARG A 621 -23.59 29.62 -20.63
N ILE A 622 -22.37 29.36 -20.24
CA ILE A 622 -21.86 29.56 -18.87
C ILE A 622 -20.66 30.52 -18.90
N GLY A 623 -20.23 31.02 -17.75
CA GLY A 623 -19.13 31.97 -17.64
C GLY A 623 -17.77 31.48 -18.17
N CYS A 624 -17.58 30.18 -18.33
CA CYS A 624 -16.35 29.54 -18.83
C CYS A 624 -16.51 28.98 -20.27
N GLY A 625 -17.64 29.26 -20.97
CA GLY A 625 -17.87 28.72 -22.30
C GLY A 625 -19.28 28.13 -22.50
N ASN A 626 -19.40 27.00 -23.17
CA ASN A 626 -20.67 26.29 -23.39
C ASN A 626 -20.71 25.01 -22.59
N LEU A 627 -21.81 24.74 -21.94
CA LEU A 627 -22.14 23.49 -21.26
C LEU A 627 -23.26 22.79 -22.04
N TYR A 628 -23.04 21.54 -22.39
CA TYR A 628 -24.06 20.68 -23.00
C TYR A 628 -24.59 19.76 -21.88
N ILE A 629 -25.90 19.79 -21.65
CA ILE A 629 -26.56 19.01 -20.60
C ILE A 629 -27.55 18.08 -21.29
N THR A 630 -27.33 16.77 -21.12
CA THR A 630 -28.22 15.72 -21.62
C THR A 630 -28.99 15.14 -20.43
N VAL A 631 -30.32 15.21 -20.48
CA VAL A 631 -31.22 14.59 -19.51
C VAL A 631 -31.89 13.41 -20.18
N ASN A 632 -31.61 12.20 -19.72
CA ASN A 632 -32.15 10.96 -20.26
C ASN A 632 -33.31 10.44 -19.39
N TYR A 633 -34.26 9.82 -20.05
CA TYR A 633 -35.44 9.19 -19.43
C TYR A 633 -35.71 7.82 -20.05
N ASP A 634 -36.41 6.99 -19.28
CA ASP A 634 -36.93 5.68 -19.63
C ASP A 634 -38.42 5.60 -19.28
N GLU A 635 -39.02 4.42 -19.33
CA GLU A 635 -40.41 4.15 -18.97
C GLU A 635 -40.77 4.53 -17.51
N ASN A 636 -39.76 4.63 -16.62
CA ASN A 636 -39.94 4.98 -15.21
C ASN A 636 -39.61 6.47 -14.95
N GLY A 637 -39.44 7.30 -15.97
CA GLY A 637 -39.12 8.72 -15.88
C GLY A 637 -37.66 9.08 -16.08
N ILE A 638 -37.25 10.24 -15.61
CA ILE A 638 -35.85 10.69 -15.72
C ILE A 638 -34.95 9.67 -15.00
N CYS A 639 -33.87 9.24 -15.69
CA CYS A 639 -32.96 8.22 -15.18
C CYS A 639 -31.52 8.68 -15.10
N GLU A 640 -31.10 9.65 -15.89
CA GLU A 640 -29.71 10.14 -15.85
C GLU A 640 -29.52 11.53 -16.44
N VAL A 641 -28.43 12.18 -16.01
CA VAL A 641 -27.98 13.47 -16.50
C VAL A 641 -26.51 13.36 -16.89
N PHE A 642 -26.16 13.83 -18.07
CA PHE A 642 -24.78 13.98 -18.53
C PHE A 642 -24.46 15.43 -18.77
N THR A 643 -23.20 15.82 -18.55
CA THR A 643 -22.70 17.13 -18.92
C THR A 643 -21.41 17.01 -19.72
N ASN A 644 -21.29 17.85 -20.73
CA ASN A 644 -20.08 17.96 -21.52
C ASN A 644 -19.72 19.46 -21.67
N THR A 645 -18.52 19.84 -21.26
CA THR A 645 -17.96 21.17 -21.50
C THR A 645 -17.26 21.16 -22.84
N GLY A 646 -17.67 22.02 -23.79
CA GLY A 646 -16.97 22.16 -25.08
C GLY A 646 -15.49 22.55 -24.94
N ARG A 647 -14.74 22.61 -26.03
CA ARG A 647 -13.26 22.77 -26.11
C ARG A 647 -12.64 23.95 -25.37
N ALA A 648 -13.42 24.89 -24.85
CA ALA A 648 -12.92 26.10 -24.18
C ALA A 648 -13.44 26.20 -22.74
N GLY A 649 -12.63 25.82 -21.79
CA GLY A 649 -12.72 26.22 -20.37
C GLY A 649 -13.91 25.65 -19.60
N GLY A 650 -13.78 25.62 -18.28
CA GLY A 650 -14.81 25.19 -17.34
C GLY A 650 -14.20 24.30 -16.25
N CYS A 651 -15.02 23.91 -15.27
CA CYS A 651 -14.69 22.89 -14.29
C CYS A 651 -15.33 21.54 -14.74
N PRO A 652 -14.72 20.77 -15.71
CA PRO A 652 -15.35 19.55 -16.23
C PRO A 652 -15.64 18.55 -15.13
N SER A 653 -14.72 18.37 -14.19
CA SER A 653 -14.87 17.47 -13.06
C SER A 653 -16.02 17.84 -12.12
N GLN A 654 -16.20 19.13 -11.83
CA GLN A 654 -17.32 19.61 -11.00
C GLN A 654 -18.68 19.38 -11.68
N SER A 655 -18.81 19.71 -12.97
CA SER A 655 -20.07 19.50 -13.69
C SER A 655 -20.39 18.02 -13.87
N GLU A 656 -19.39 17.21 -14.14
CA GLU A 656 -19.54 15.75 -14.25
C GLU A 656 -19.91 15.11 -12.91
N ALA A 657 -19.25 15.49 -11.80
CA ALA A 657 -19.58 14.99 -10.47
C ALA A 657 -21.01 15.33 -10.09
N THR A 658 -21.47 16.59 -10.32
CA THR A 658 -22.85 16.99 -10.08
C THR A 658 -23.84 16.17 -10.92
N ALA A 659 -23.55 15.95 -12.21
CA ALA A 659 -24.42 15.17 -13.09
C ALA A 659 -24.50 13.69 -12.67
N ARG A 660 -23.39 13.08 -12.27
CA ARG A 660 -23.36 11.68 -11.78
C ARG A 660 -24.13 11.52 -10.47
N LEU A 661 -23.93 12.42 -9.49
CA LEU A 661 -24.67 12.39 -8.22
C LEU A 661 -26.18 12.60 -8.45
N THR A 662 -26.56 13.54 -9.32
CA THR A 662 -27.95 13.73 -9.74
C THR A 662 -28.55 12.46 -10.34
N SER A 663 -27.82 11.78 -11.22
CA SER A 663 -28.26 10.53 -11.85
C SER A 663 -28.46 9.41 -10.82
N VAL A 664 -27.52 9.27 -9.88
CA VAL A 664 -27.63 8.27 -8.80
C VAL A 664 -28.84 8.61 -7.90
N ALA A 665 -28.98 9.85 -7.47
CA ALA A 665 -30.08 10.28 -6.60
C ALA A 665 -31.47 10.03 -7.23
N ILE A 666 -31.64 10.35 -8.52
CA ILE A 666 -32.88 10.08 -9.25
C ILE A 666 -33.16 8.57 -9.34
N ARG A 667 -32.16 7.76 -9.69
CA ARG A 667 -32.35 6.30 -9.75
C ARG A 667 -32.54 5.66 -8.38
N SER A 668 -32.14 6.34 -7.32
CA SER A 668 -32.39 5.94 -5.92
C SER A 668 -33.77 6.35 -5.41
N GLY A 669 -34.61 6.96 -6.27
CA GLY A 669 -35.98 7.31 -5.93
C GLY A 669 -36.15 8.73 -5.34
N MET A 670 -35.13 9.57 -5.36
CA MET A 670 -35.26 10.95 -4.95
C MET A 670 -36.10 11.74 -5.97
N ASP A 671 -37.08 12.54 -5.50
CA ASP A 671 -37.88 13.38 -6.38
C ASP A 671 -36.99 14.39 -7.13
N PRO A 672 -37.01 14.42 -8.49
CA PRO A 672 -36.25 15.40 -9.25
C PRO A 672 -36.53 16.85 -8.86
N LYS A 673 -37.73 17.19 -8.29
CA LYS A 673 -38.05 18.54 -7.82
C LYS A 673 -37.21 18.95 -6.60
N GLU A 674 -36.93 18.00 -5.71
CA GLU A 674 -36.05 18.26 -4.55
C GLU A 674 -34.61 18.50 -5.02
N ILE A 675 -34.13 17.73 -5.99
CA ILE A 675 -32.80 17.92 -6.59
C ILE A 675 -32.71 19.32 -7.24
N ILE A 676 -33.73 19.70 -8.01
CA ILE A 676 -33.78 21.04 -8.64
C ILE A 676 -33.68 22.14 -7.57
N THR A 677 -34.42 22.00 -6.46
CA THR A 677 -34.41 22.98 -5.36
C THR A 677 -33.01 23.14 -4.76
N GLN A 678 -32.26 22.06 -4.60
CA GLN A 678 -30.89 22.07 -4.05
C GLN A 678 -29.87 22.66 -5.03
N LEU A 679 -30.03 22.47 -6.34
CA LEU A 679 -29.06 22.90 -7.36
C LEU A 679 -29.32 24.32 -7.87
N LYS A 680 -30.56 24.79 -7.82
CA LYS A 680 -31.01 26.09 -8.35
C LYS A 680 -30.44 27.25 -7.55
N GLY A 681 -29.88 28.23 -8.22
CA GLY A 681 -29.37 29.44 -7.58
C GLY A 681 -27.98 29.33 -7.00
N ILE A 682 -27.29 28.17 -7.08
CA ILE A 682 -25.87 28.05 -6.75
C ILE A 682 -25.06 28.98 -7.63
N ARG A 683 -24.15 29.76 -7.04
CA ARG A 683 -23.42 30.84 -7.71
C ARG A 683 -21.97 30.46 -8.00
N CYS A 684 -21.50 30.76 -9.22
CA CYS A 684 -20.11 30.62 -9.62
C CYS A 684 -19.53 31.98 -10.01
N PRO A 685 -18.35 32.36 -9.51
CA PRO A 685 -17.73 33.67 -9.84
C PRO A 685 -17.55 33.91 -11.34
N SER A 686 -17.23 32.88 -12.12
CA SER A 686 -17.07 33.00 -13.58
C SER A 686 -18.38 33.31 -14.30
N CYS A 687 -19.53 32.77 -13.86
CA CYS A 687 -20.84 33.07 -14.43
C CYS A 687 -21.32 34.47 -14.01
N LEU A 688 -21.04 34.89 -12.78
CA LEU A 688 -21.46 36.18 -12.25
C LEU A 688 -20.72 37.38 -12.86
N ARG A 689 -19.47 37.20 -13.31
CA ARG A 689 -18.63 38.27 -13.90
C ARG A 689 -18.98 38.57 -15.36
N GLN A 690 -19.72 37.72 -16.05
CA GLN A 690 -20.04 37.90 -17.45
C GLN A 690 -21.48 38.33 -17.65
N GLN A 691 -21.69 39.47 -18.33
CA GLN A 691 -23.04 39.94 -18.73
C GLN A 691 -23.63 39.02 -19.81
N GLY A 692 -24.93 38.73 -19.74
CA GLY A 692 -25.68 37.92 -20.69
C GLY A 692 -25.55 36.41 -20.52
N VAL A 693 -25.02 35.92 -19.41
CA VAL A 693 -25.04 34.49 -19.07
C VAL A 693 -26.35 34.16 -18.36
N PRO A 694 -27.17 33.19 -18.90
CA PRO A 694 -28.55 32.92 -18.40
C PRO A 694 -28.60 32.10 -17.12
N VAL A 695 -27.46 31.66 -16.60
CA VAL A 695 -27.35 30.78 -15.42
C VAL A 695 -26.27 31.29 -14.46
N THR A 696 -26.45 31.00 -13.18
CA THR A 696 -25.49 31.43 -12.14
C THR A 696 -24.32 30.48 -11.90
N SER A 697 -24.44 29.20 -12.37
CA SER A 697 -23.37 28.17 -12.30
C SER A 697 -23.72 26.96 -13.17
N CYS A 698 -22.80 25.95 -13.24
CA CYS A 698 -23.10 24.64 -13.85
C CYS A 698 -24.21 23.87 -13.11
N PRO A 699 -24.23 23.77 -11.75
CA PRO A 699 -25.35 23.18 -11.04
C PRO A 699 -26.69 23.88 -11.33
N ASP A 700 -26.74 25.21 -11.37
CA ASP A 700 -27.94 25.98 -11.73
C ASP A 700 -28.41 25.69 -13.17
N ALA A 701 -27.48 25.48 -14.08
CA ALA A 701 -27.78 25.06 -15.45
C ALA A 701 -28.40 23.66 -15.50
N ILE A 702 -27.89 22.70 -14.73
CA ILE A 702 -28.45 21.35 -14.61
C ILE A 702 -29.86 21.40 -14.03
N ALA A 703 -30.07 22.16 -12.99
CA ALA A 703 -31.41 22.36 -12.37
C ALA A 703 -32.43 22.89 -13.40
N LYS A 704 -32.05 23.90 -14.20
CA LYS A 704 -32.91 24.47 -15.24
C LYS A 704 -33.21 23.51 -16.36
N ALA A 705 -32.25 22.66 -16.75
CA ALA A 705 -32.48 21.62 -17.75
C ALA A 705 -33.45 20.54 -17.24
N LEU A 706 -33.30 20.09 -15.99
CA LEU A 706 -34.25 19.16 -15.34
C LEU A 706 -35.64 19.74 -15.25
N GLU A 707 -35.76 21.03 -14.85
CA GLU A 707 -37.05 21.71 -14.74
C GLU A 707 -37.80 21.79 -16.09
N LYS A 708 -37.08 21.99 -17.19
CA LYS A 708 -37.65 22.00 -18.53
C LYS A 708 -38.18 20.61 -18.92
N VAL A 709 -37.43 19.56 -18.69
CA VAL A 709 -37.82 18.18 -19.02
C VAL A 709 -39.08 17.80 -18.20
N LEU A 710 -39.13 18.12 -16.92
CA LEU A 710 -40.29 17.87 -16.06
C LEU A 710 -41.56 18.61 -16.56
N LYS A 711 -41.42 19.87 -17.04
CA LYS A 711 -42.58 20.64 -17.58
C LYS A 711 -43.11 20.01 -18.87
N VAL A 712 -42.24 19.53 -19.74
CA VAL A 712 -42.61 18.85 -20.99
C VAL A 712 -43.33 17.53 -20.70
N SER A 713 -42.89 16.76 -19.71
CA SER A 713 -43.54 15.50 -19.31
C SER A 713 -44.93 15.72 -18.67
N GLN A 714 -45.20 16.88 -18.03
CA GLN A 714 -46.48 17.22 -17.40
C GLN A 714 -47.53 17.80 -18.35
N GLN A 715 -47.16 18.29 -19.54
CA GLN A 715 -48.04 18.92 -20.51
C GLN A 715 -48.68 17.95 -21.52
N GLY A 716 -48.70 16.63 -21.23
CA GLY A 716 -49.43 15.64 -22.03
C GLY A 716 -48.82 15.30 -23.40
N GLY A 717 -47.61 15.70 -23.66
CA GLY A 717 -46.82 15.15 -24.76
C GLY A 717 -46.28 13.79 -24.31
N GLY A 718 -47.08 12.75 -24.50
CA GLY A 718 -46.65 11.37 -24.22
C GLY A 718 -45.27 11.10 -24.82
N CYS A 719 -44.37 10.55 -24.03
CA CYS A 719 -43.12 9.95 -24.55
C CYS A 719 -43.51 9.06 -25.73
N PRO A 720 -42.98 9.25 -26.99
CA PRO A 720 -43.20 8.32 -28.04
C PRO A 720 -42.66 6.98 -27.58
N ALA A 721 -43.56 5.98 -27.45
CA ALA A 721 -43.13 4.61 -27.19
C ALA A 721 -42.17 4.20 -28.32
N PRO A 722 -41.06 3.56 -28.01
CA PRO A 722 -40.17 3.06 -29.02
C PRO A 722 -40.91 2.02 -29.87
N ALA A 723 -40.94 2.23 -31.20
CA ALA A 723 -41.46 1.23 -32.13
C ALA A 723 -40.69 -0.09 -31.95
N PRO A 724 -41.36 -1.24 -31.99
CA PRO A 724 -40.71 -2.52 -31.78
C PRO A 724 -39.68 -2.76 -32.89
N ILE A 725 -38.43 -2.87 -32.49
CA ILE A 725 -37.32 -3.24 -33.37
C ILE A 725 -37.46 -4.71 -33.70
N SER A 726 -37.95 -5.00 -34.92
CA SER A 726 -37.88 -6.32 -35.52
C SER A 726 -36.46 -6.74 -35.71
N ALA A 727 -36.10 -7.94 -35.25
CA ALA A 727 -34.80 -8.56 -35.45
C ALA A 727 -34.56 -8.76 -36.96
N ALA A 728 -33.65 -7.97 -37.55
CA ALA A 728 -33.17 -8.19 -38.90
C ALA A 728 -31.67 -7.88 -38.98
N SER A 729 -30.96 -8.95 -39.17
CA SER A 729 -29.69 -9.20 -39.90
C SER A 729 -28.57 -8.18 -39.84
N LYS A 730 -27.42 -8.71 -39.38
CA LYS A 730 -26.08 -8.22 -39.65
C LYS A 730 -25.86 -8.08 -41.17
N THR A 731 -25.37 -6.94 -41.55
CA THR A 731 -24.53 -6.47 -42.68
C THR A 731 -25.13 -5.19 -43.24
N ALA A 732 -24.57 -4.08 -42.86
CA ALA A 732 -24.73 -2.82 -43.55
C ALA A 732 -23.34 -2.26 -43.83
N THR A 733 -22.93 -2.34 -45.09
CA THR A 733 -21.90 -1.52 -45.74
C THR A 733 -22.38 -0.06 -45.72
N PRO A 734 -21.50 0.95 -45.51
CA PRO A 734 -21.91 2.34 -45.59
C PRO A 734 -22.25 2.71 -47.03
N VAL A 735 -23.45 3.23 -47.25
CA VAL A 735 -23.89 3.81 -48.54
C VAL A 735 -23.41 5.26 -48.62
N PRO A 736 -22.78 5.71 -49.72
CA PRO A 736 -22.39 7.10 -49.87
C PRO A 736 -23.63 7.98 -50.15
N HIS A 737 -23.64 9.19 -49.61
CA HIS A 737 -24.68 10.20 -49.85
C HIS A 737 -24.70 10.64 -51.32
N PRO A 738 -25.86 10.78 -52.01
CA PRO A 738 -25.95 10.94 -53.45
C PRO A 738 -25.56 12.32 -54.02
N ASP A 739 -25.35 13.33 -53.21
CA ASP A 739 -25.26 14.73 -53.67
C ASP A 739 -23.91 15.47 -53.47
N MET A 740 -22.80 14.76 -53.22
CA MET A 740 -21.48 15.41 -53.19
C MET A 740 -20.55 14.92 -54.28
N THR A 741 -19.91 15.86 -54.98
CA THR A 741 -18.87 15.52 -55.96
C THR A 741 -17.54 15.11 -55.27
N PRO A 742 -16.70 14.28 -55.92
CA PRO A 742 -15.44 13.78 -55.33
C PRO A 742 -14.41 14.85 -54.96
N ALA A 743 -14.59 16.08 -55.47
CA ALA A 743 -13.70 17.21 -55.17
C ALA A 743 -14.09 17.95 -53.87
N GLU A 744 -15.39 18.01 -53.55
CA GLU A 744 -15.89 18.66 -52.34
C GLU A 744 -15.66 17.80 -51.09
N ALA A 745 -15.69 16.47 -51.24
CA ALA A 745 -15.40 15.53 -50.12
C ALA A 745 -13.94 15.57 -49.67
N LYS A 746 -12.98 16.12 -50.42
CA LYS A 746 -11.57 16.21 -50.01
C LYS A 746 -11.22 17.44 -49.19
N LEU A 747 -12.10 18.42 -49.05
CA LEU A 747 -11.84 19.69 -48.37
C LEU A 747 -12.63 19.90 -47.07
N ALA A 748 -13.70 19.16 -46.82
CA ALA A 748 -14.51 19.29 -45.61
C ALA A 748 -13.99 18.40 -44.50
N LYS A 749 -13.61 19.00 -43.38
CA LYS A 749 -13.21 18.27 -42.16
C LYS A 749 -14.39 17.63 -41.39
N PHE A 750 -15.61 18.06 -41.67
CA PHE A 750 -16.84 17.57 -41.05
C PHE A 750 -18.01 17.67 -42.04
N CYS A 751 -18.98 16.77 -41.89
CA CYS A 751 -20.25 16.86 -42.62
C CYS A 751 -21.02 18.12 -42.18
N PRO A 752 -21.47 19.00 -43.10
CA PRO A 752 -22.19 20.23 -42.75
C PRO A 752 -23.57 19.98 -42.12
N GLU A 753 -24.22 18.85 -42.36
CA GLU A 753 -25.57 18.55 -41.84
C GLU A 753 -25.60 17.78 -40.56
N CYS A 754 -24.67 16.82 -40.36
CA CYS A 754 -24.70 15.98 -39.13
C CYS A 754 -23.49 16.18 -38.20
N GLY A 755 -22.48 16.99 -38.58
CA GLY A 755 -21.31 17.28 -37.73
C GLY A 755 -20.33 16.11 -37.54
N SER A 756 -20.50 14.99 -38.24
CA SER A 756 -19.60 13.84 -38.13
C SER A 756 -18.24 14.14 -38.79
N PRO A 757 -17.09 13.75 -38.18
CA PRO A 757 -15.79 13.94 -38.77
C PRO A 757 -15.64 13.11 -40.05
N ALA A 758 -15.04 13.71 -41.09
CA ALA A 758 -14.69 12.98 -42.29
C ALA A 758 -13.67 11.87 -41.95
N PRO A 759 -13.80 10.66 -42.51
CA PRO A 759 -12.84 9.59 -42.28
C PRO A 759 -11.45 10.07 -42.73
N ALA A 760 -10.47 9.92 -41.84
CA ALA A 760 -9.08 10.23 -42.15
C ALA A 760 -8.64 9.40 -43.37
N PRO A 761 -7.95 9.97 -44.39
CA PRO A 761 -7.41 9.16 -45.43
C PRO A 761 -6.47 8.12 -44.85
N ALA A 762 -6.61 6.87 -45.27
CA ALA A 762 -5.71 5.80 -44.87
C ALA A 762 -4.27 6.23 -45.17
N PRO A 763 -3.31 6.07 -44.25
CA PRO A 763 -1.93 6.49 -44.52
C PRO A 763 -1.40 5.74 -45.74
N ALA A 764 -0.84 6.51 -46.67
CA ALA A 764 -0.28 5.92 -47.87
C ALA A 764 0.83 4.94 -47.49
N LYS A 765 0.68 3.68 -47.86
CA LYS A 765 1.66 2.63 -47.67
C LYS A 765 2.93 2.95 -48.44
N TRP A 766 4.09 2.70 -47.87
CA TRP A 766 5.40 2.89 -48.46
C TRP A 766 6.29 1.67 -48.22
N PHE A 767 7.20 1.43 -49.15
CA PHE A 767 8.16 0.31 -49.00
C PHE A 767 9.48 0.83 -48.45
N CYS A 768 10.02 0.13 -47.46
CA CYS A 768 11.28 0.48 -46.84
C CYS A 768 12.44 0.27 -47.81
N PRO A 769 13.26 1.30 -48.08
CA PRO A 769 14.38 1.17 -49.02
C PRO A 769 15.51 0.24 -48.48
N ASN A 770 15.54 -0.04 -47.18
CA ASN A 770 16.59 -0.83 -46.54
C ASN A 770 16.25 -2.32 -46.46
N CYS A 771 14.99 -2.70 -46.26
CA CYS A 771 14.57 -4.09 -46.10
C CYS A 771 13.41 -4.55 -46.97
N GLY A 772 12.86 -3.69 -47.82
CA GLY A 772 11.77 -4.00 -48.76
C GLY A 772 10.38 -4.18 -48.12
N SER A 773 10.23 -4.04 -46.81
CA SER A 773 8.94 -4.26 -46.13
C SER A 773 7.94 -3.14 -46.39
N GLU A 774 6.67 -3.50 -46.55
CA GLU A 774 5.57 -2.56 -46.72
C GLU A 774 5.17 -1.97 -45.33
N ASN A 775 5.05 -0.63 -45.23
CA ASN A 775 4.81 0.08 -43.98
C ASN A 775 3.77 1.19 -44.15
N GLY A 776 2.97 1.45 -43.10
CA GLY A 776 2.01 2.55 -43.04
C GLY A 776 2.43 3.68 -42.06
N GLY A 777 3.49 3.51 -41.29
CA GLY A 777 3.94 4.45 -40.25
C GLY A 777 5.07 5.41 -40.72
N LYS A 778 5.59 6.20 -39.78
CA LYS A 778 6.75 7.11 -39.97
C LYS A 778 8.09 6.37 -39.99
N PHE A 779 8.13 5.15 -39.53
CA PHE A 779 9.32 4.29 -39.48
C PHE A 779 8.96 2.88 -39.93
N CYS A 780 9.95 2.17 -40.51
CA CYS A 780 9.80 0.77 -40.88
C CYS A 780 9.65 -0.12 -39.63
N SER A 781 8.60 -0.92 -39.55
CA SER A 781 8.32 -1.82 -38.46
C SER A 781 9.33 -2.99 -38.31
N ASN A 782 10.07 -3.27 -39.41
CA ASN A 782 11.02 -4.39 -39.43
C ASN A 782 12.47 -3.99 -39.14
N CYS A 783 12.93 -2.81 -39.53
CA CYS A 783 14.32 -2.37 -39.38
C CYS A 783 14.50 -0.95 -38.81
N GLY A 784 13.44 -0.26 -38.43
CA GLY A 784 13.49 1.07 -37.81
C GLY A 784 13.86 2.22 -38.77
N THR A 785 14.05 1.98 -40.07
CA THR A 785 14.38 3.02 -41.04
C THR A 785 13.24 4.05 -41.13
N PRO A 786 13.51 5.37 -41.07
CA PRO A 786 12.50 6.39 -41.25
C PRO A 786 11.93 6.42 -42.66
N ARG A 787 10.68 6.85 -42.82
CA ARG A 787 10.02 7.01 -44.10
C ARG A 787 10.82 8.03 -44.92
N PRO A 788 11.18 7.73 -46.23
CA PRO A 788 11.91 8.64 -47.08
C PRO A 788 11.14 9.93 -47.41
#